data_bf47dde3986aae7cc05379c6fd6129ba
#
_entry.id   bf47dde3986aae7cc05379c6fd6129ba
#
_cell.length_a   1.000
_cell.length_b   1.000
_cell.length_c   1.000
_cell.angle_alpha   90.00
_cell.angle_beta   90.00
_cell.angle_gamma   90.00
#
_symmetry.space_group_name_H-M   'P 1'
#
loop_
_entity.id
_entity.type
_entity.pdbx_description
1 polymer ?
#
loop_
_entity_poly.entity_id
_entity_poly.type
_entity_poly.pdbx_seq_one_letter_code
_entity_poly.pdbx_strand_id
1 'polypeptide(L)'
;MMPKNSGLLKLTLGVILLLGCVLMLQLITPEAGHAARKFKKKECTDCHSDFAKQYGKLKTQHPGVKNGKCQDCHLSHGIVGKLLLVEDGNNLCFRCHEKTDFNLDKKTGVHSALRRGKCATCHNPHASDAENLLTAEGAEICYSCHKKDQYTKKVIHGIIEEQGCQACHKPHYSEQPNLLTMAPGRLCLDCHSSKDADFKKAHGNYPVQLASCTTCHNPHSSDSAKLLKSSLHSPVAEAECDSCHNAASGKQPFGLNAAAEELCLTCHDSESMQGDAAVKHDPFQSGDCLSCHDPHSSEQKTLLVAEGNSLCFNCHQDTSRTIRFPHAPVESETGCLSCHAPHSAAEAGLVNKAEGDLCYQCHADTKKAAGKNKMPHSPFAENMCTSCHNPHGSSAENILLGRADVVCYSCHSGMEGEFSRVHVHTPVQSGQCTACHFGHGADNGQFLKARGEKLCATCHEKSLYQDDSATVHIPYEEGDCMTCHDPHASDYKGISSEPQKLLCQSCHSDFEERMLASSSRHQPVTDGQCSSCHNPHQSKLGNLLLADGPDLCLACHTDLKTKLAEEKSHSPVERDCQRCHQPHAASIDKLLTLPLQPLCGECHEADAESFQRAHLSIAAADMNCMSCHDPHASKDPKYFKPTMHAPFAARSCEACHIVENQ
;
A
#
# COMPACT_ATOMS: atom_id res chain seq x y z
N MET A 1 -17.19 17.22 88.32
CA MET A 1 -17.59 15.86 87.91
C MET A 1 -16.62 15.34 86.86
N MET A 2 -15.79 14.39 87.25
CA MET A 2 -14.77 13.76 86.42
C MET A 2 -15.38 12.70 85.50
N PRO A 3 -14.90 12.51 84.27
CA PRO A 3 -15.07 11.28 83.57
C PRO A 3 -13.80 10.43 83.60
N LYS A 4 -14.04 9.14 83.67
CA LYS A 4 -13.13 8.04 83.94
C LYS A 4 -12.12 7.81 82.81
N ASN A 5 -10.83 7.65 83.22
CA ASN A 5 -9.76 7.07 82.49
C ASN A 5 -10.00 5.58 82.24
N SER A 6 -10.34 5.18 80.97
CA SER A 6 -10.31 3.76 80.54
C SER A 6 -9.56 3.52 79.21
N GLY A 7 -8.83 4.54 78.74
CA GLY A 7 -8.07 4.44 77.48
C GLY A 7 -6.62 3.96 77.56
N LEU A 8 -5.99 4.16 78.73
CA LEU A 8 -4.54 3.91 78.89
C LEU A 8 -4.18 2.43 79.09
N LEU A 9 -5.11 1.63 79.64
CA LEU A 9 -4.84 0.21 79.95
C LEU A 9 -4.99 -0.71 78.73
N LYS A 10 -5.74 -0.28 77.69
CA LYS A 10 -5.89 -1.03 76.44
C LYS A 10 -4.74 -0.78 75.47
N LEU A 11 -4.08 0.39 75.56
CA LEU A 11 -2.94 0.73 74.71
C LEU A 11 -1.64 0.00 75.16
N THR A 12 -1.43 -0.18 76.48
CA THR A 12 -0.28 -0.87 77.01
C THR A 12 -0.34 -2.39 76.76
N LEU A 13 -1.51 -3.01 76.79
CA LEU A 13 -1.68 -4.44 76.49
C LEU A 13 -1.46 -4.75 75.00
N GLY A 14 -1.86 -3.83 74.12
CA GLY A 14 -1.68 -3.94 72.65
C GLY A 14 -0.21 -3.83 72.25
N VAL A 15 0.52 -2.92 72.87
CA VAL A 15 1.98 -2.74 72.60
C VAL A 15 2.82 -3.92 73.07
N ILE A 16 2.48 -4.52 74.25
CA ILE A 16 3.15 -5.67 74.79
C ILE A 16 2.90 -6.93 73.94
N LEU A 17 1.66 -7.09 73.39
CA LEU A 17 1.35 -8.19 72.47
C LEU A 17 2.05 -8.04 71.09
N LEU A 18 2.15 -6.82 70.58
CA LEU A 18 2.88 -6.54 69.31
C LEU A 18 4.37 -6.72 69.49
N LEU A 19 4.99 -6.30 70.58
CA LEU A 19 6.41 -6.54 70.89
C LEU A 19 6.68 -8.02 71.16
N GLY A 20 5.77 -8.79 71.76
CA GLY A 20 5.90 -10.23 71.92
C GLY A 20 5.83 -10.99 70.59
N CYS A 21 4.95 -10.58 69.66
CA CYS A 21 4.87 -11.17 68.30
C CYS A 21 6.11 -10.85 67.47
N VAL A 22 6.67 -9.64 67.56
CA VAL A 22 7.90 -9.27 66.87
C VAL A 22 9.13 -10.02 67.41
N LEU A 23 9.18 -10.26 68.72
CA LEU A 23 10.27 -11.05 69.31
C LEU A 23 10.14 -12.54 69.00
N MET A 24 8.92 -13.08 68.92
CA MET A 24 8.70 -14.49 68.51
C MET A 24 8.95 -14.72 66.98
N LEU A 25 8.73 -13.71 66.12
CA LEU A 25 9.08 -13.81 64.69
C LEU A 25 10.59 -13.80 64.44
N GLN A 26 11.40 -13.30 65.38
CA GLN A 26 12.85 -13.30 65.23
C GLN A 26 13.51 -14.63 65.64
N LEU A 27 12.77 -15.53 66.30
CA LEU A 27 13.28 -16.82 66.73
C LEU A 27 12.97 -18.00 65.83
N ILE A 28 12.27 -17.76 64.68
CA ILE A 28 11.88 -18.79 63.73
C ILE A 28 12.41 -18.46 62.31
N THR A 29 13.52 -17.75 62.19
CA THR A 29 14.22 -17.73 60.90
C THR A 29 15.31 -18.82 60.94
N PRO A 30 15.22 -19.87 60.10
CA PRO A 30 16.35 -20.74 59.91
C PRO A 30 17.48 -19.89 59.32
N GLU A 31 18.64 -19.86 59.99
CA GLU A 31 19.87 -19.39 59.36
C GLU A 31 20.17 -20.27 58.15
N ALA A 32 19.55 -19.93 57.01
CA ALA A 32 20.05 -20.33 55.71
C ALA A 32 21.31 -19.49 55.48
N GLY A 33 22.46 -20.06 55.88
CA GLY A 33 23.77 -19.55 55.50
C GLY A 33 23.91 -19.51 53.98
N HIS A 34 23.32 -18.50 53.36
CA HIS A 34 23.62 -18.16 51.98
C HIS A 34 24.96 -17.42 52.03
N ALA A 35 26.03 -18.18 51.82
CA ALA A 35 27.30 -17.58 51.42
C ALA A 35 26.99 -16.67 50.24
N ALA A 36 26.98 -15.36 50.47
CA ALA A 36 26.80 -14.37 49.41
C ALA A 36 27.90 -14.64 48.38
N ARG A 37 27.50 -15.25 47.26
CA ARG A 37 28.37 -15.40 46.11
C ARG A 37 28.78 -13.99 45.73
N LYS A 38 30.03 -13.61 45.99
CA LYS A 38 30.62 -12.37 45.49
C LYS A 38 30.66 -12.50 43.96
N PHE A 39 29.63 -12.01 43.27
CA PHE A 39 29.67 -11.90 41.82
C PHE A 39 30.70 -10.84 41.47
N LYS A 40 31.77 -11.25 40.83
CA LYS A 40 32.70 -10.32 40.19
C LYS A 40 31.94 -9.66 39.06
N LYS A 41 31.83 -8.34 39.06
CA LYS A 41 31.21 -7.58 37.95
C LYS A 41 32.02 -7.88 36.70
N LYS A 42 31.36 -8.45 35.69
CA LYS A 42 31.98 -8.69 34.40
C LYS A 42 32.13 -7.36 33.66
N GLU A 43 33.27 -7.19 33.03
CA GLU A 43 33.47 -6.08 32.08
C GLU A 43 32.69 -6.36 30.81
N CYS A 44 32.31 -5.29 30.07
CA CYS A 44 31.53 -5.41 28.83
C CYS A 44 32.20 -6.37 27.83
N THR A 45 33.52 -6.33 27.75
CA THR A 45 34.35 -7.17 26.85
C THR A 45 34.40 -8.66 27.24
N ASP A 46 34.03 -9.00 28.48
CA ASP A 46 33.94 -10.43 28.87
C ASP A 46 32.80 -11.15 28.16
N CYS A 47 31.75 -10.41 27.80
CA CYS A 47 30.62 -10.93 27.01
C CYS A 47 30.71 -10.52 25.53
N HIS A 48 31.28 -9.34 25.23
CA HIS A 48 31.46 -8.82 23.88
C HIS A 48 32.91 -9.07 23.39
N SER A 49 33.36 -10.31 23.45
CA SER A 49 34.75 -10.69 23.07
C SER A 49 35.08 -10.40 21.61
N ASP A 50 34.06 -10.48 20.71
CA ASP A 50 34.24 -10.21 19.27
C ASP A 50 34.47 -8.72 18.99
N PHE A 51 33.93 -7.84 19.82
CA PHE A 51 34.23 -6.41 19.79
C PHE A 51 35.72 -6.14 19.98
N ALA A 52 36.35 -6.77 20.99
CA ALA A 52 37.78 -6.60 21.24
C ALA A 52 38.64 -7.17 20.11
N LYS A 53 38.21 -8.26 19.46
CA LYS A 53 38.89 -8.82 18.27
C LYS A 53 38.79 -7.89 17.07
N GLN A 54 37.60 -7.28 16.85
CA GLN A 54 37.31 -6.42 15.71
C GLN A 54 37.98 -5.05 15.81
N TYR A 55 37.93 -4.42 16.99
CA TYR A 55 38.34 -3.03 17.15
C TYR A 55 39.64 -2.85 17.95
N GLY A 56 40.04 -3.84 18.74
CA GLY A 56 41.19 -3.71 19.65
C GLY A 56 42.55 -3.62 18.97
N LYS A 57 42.63 -3.99 17.66
CA LYS A 57 43.91 -3.96 16.91
C LYS A 57 44.00 -2.78 15.97
N LEU A 58 42.93 -1.98 15.79
CA LEU A 58 42.91 -0.86 14.88
C LEU A 58 43.78 0.30 15.42
N LYS A 59 44.41 1.05 14.50
CA LYS A 59 45.42 2.06 14.84
C LYS A 59 44.84 3.22 15.65
N THR A 60 43.64 3.69 15.31
CA THR A 60 42.99 4.81 15.97
C THR A 60 41.78 4.29 16.74
N GLN A 61 41.76 4.49 18.04
CA GLN A 61 40.63 4.12 18.90
C GLN A 61 40.00 5.37 19.52
N HIS A 62 38.67 5.41 19.57
CA HIS A 62 37.94 6.48 20.24
C HIS A 62 38.31 6.45 21.75
N PRO A 63 38.57 7.62 22.39
CA PRO A 63 38.99 7.67 23.78
C PRO A 63 38.06 6.93 24.74
N GLY A 64 36.74 7.02 24.55
CA GLY A 64 35.76 6.26 25.34
C GLY A 64 35.93 4.74 25.22
N VAL A 65 36.25 4.24 24.03
CA VAL A 65 36.52 2.81 23.78
C VAL A 65 37.84 2.38 24.37
N LYS A 66 38.90 3.15 24.11
CA LYS A 66 40.26 2.88 24.69
C LYS A 66 40.25 2.80 26.19
N ASN A 67 39.42 3.62 26.86
CA ASN A 67 39.30 3.68 28.31
C ASN A 67 38.21 2.77 28.89
N GLY A 68 37.58 1.90 28.11
CA GLY A 68 36.54 0.97 28.54
C GLY A 68 35.21 1.64 28.97
N LYS A 69 35.01 2.92 28.62
CA LYS A 69 33.81 3.71 29.00
C LYS A 69 32.62 3.45 28.10
N CYS A 70 32.25 2.20 27.89
CA CYS A 70 31.17 1.80 26.96
C CYS A 70 29.83 2.43 27.34
N GLN A 71 29.56 2.65 28.63
CA GLN A 71 28.30 3.20 29.13
C GLN A 71 28.13 4.72 28.89
N ASP A 72 29.18 5.41 28.45
CA ASP A 72 29.07 6.82 28.05
C ASP A 72 28.20 6.96 26.81
N CYS A 73 28.15 5.89 25.97
CA CYS A 73 27.38 5.85 24.71
C CYS A 73 26.28 4.79 24.74
N HIS A 74 26.45 3.68 25.44
CA HIS A 74 25.54 2.56 25.46
C HIS A 74 24.81 2.43 26.78
N LEU A 75 23.50 2.18 26.74
CA LEU A 75 22.73 1.75 27.90
C LEU A 75 23.06 0.29 28.22
N SER A 76 23.16 -0.02 29.53
CA SER A 76 23.29 -1.40 29.97
C SER A 76 22.04 -2.16 29.54
N HIS A 77 22.20 -3.20 28.74
CA HIS A 77 21.11 -4.04 28.32
C HIS A 77 20.77 -5.12 29.34
N GLY A 78 19.47 -5.39 29.52
CA GLY A 78 18.99 -6.57 30.22
C GLY A 78 18.79 -7.73 29.23
N ILE A 79 17.55 -8.26 29.16
CA ILE A 79 17.18 -9.41 28.32
C ILE A 79 16.90 -9.00 26.85
N VAL A 80 16.86 -7.71 26.53
CA VAL A 80 16.52 -7.21 25.20
C VAL A 80 17.75 -7.20 24.29
N GLY A 81 17.76 -8.03 23.27
CA GLY A 81 18.86 -8.17 22.29
C GLY A 81 18.98 -7.01 21.29
N LYS A 82 18.56 -5.79 21.64
CA LYS A 82 18.62 -4.61 20.78
C LYS A 82 19.70 -3.65 21.27
N LEU A 83 20.50 -3.10 20.34
CA LEU A 83 21.45 -2.04 20.64
C LEU A 83 20.71 -0.80 21.17
N LEU A 84 21.02 -0.39 22.39
CA LEU A 84 20.46 0.79 23.03
C LEU A 84 21.55 1.83 23.23
N LEU A 85 21.32 3.03 22.74
CA LEU A 85 22.21 4.19 22.94
C LEU A 85 21.60 5.14 23.96
N VAL A 86 22.46 5.87 24.68
CA VAL A 86 22.01 6.86 25.69
C VAL A 86 21.35 8.08 25.04
N GLU A 87 21.64 8.34 23.78
CA GLU A 87 21.05 9.41 22.96
C GLU A 87 20.95 8.94 21.50
N ASP A 88 20.02 9.50 20.75
CA ASP A 88 19.80 9.17 19.33
C ASP A 88 20.66 10.04 18.40
N GLY A 89 21.16 9.41 17.35
CA GLY A 89 21.82 10.08 16.23
C GLY A 89 23.04 10.88 16.66
N ASN A 90 23.19 12.11 16.13
CA ASN A 90 24.32 12.99 16.41
C ASN A 90 24.28 13.57 17.83
N ASN A 91 23.15 13.56 18.53
CA ASN A 91 23.06 14.04 19.90
C ASN A 91 23.98 13.25 20.82
N LEU A 92 24.18 11.95 20.54
CA LEU A 92 25.12 11.11 21.24
C LEU A 92 26.55 11.70 21.20
N CYS A 93 26.99 12.15 20.05
CA CYS A 93 28.33 12.73 19.87
C CYS A 93 28.44 14.08 20.56
N PHE A 94 27.40 14.91 20.51
CA PHE A 94 27.34 16.24 21.10
C PHE A 94 27.29 16.28 22.63
N ARG A 95 27.25 15.12 23.28
CA ARG A 95 27.48 15.06 24.73
C ARG A 95 28.91 15.43 25.13
N CYS A 96 29.87 15.27 24.20
CA CYS A 96 31.29 15.55 24.42
C CYS A 96 31.90 16.49 23.37
N HIS A 97 31.38 16.47 22.12
CA HIS A 97 31.81 17.32 21.03
C HIS A 97 30.89 18.55 20.96
N GLU A 98 31.46 19.75 21.00
CA GLU A 98 30.66 20.98 21.01
C GLU A 98 30.02 21.24 19.62
N LYS A 99 28.71 21.55 19.59
CA LYS A 99 27.99 21.86 18.35
C LYS A 99 28.56 23.08 17.64
N THR A 100 29.10 24.02 18.41
CA THR A 100 29.75 25.24 17.91
C THR A 100 30.96 24.97 17.05
N ASP A 101 31.69 23.86 17.30
CA ASP A 101 32.87 23.49 16.52
C ASP A 101 32.52 23.11 15.07
N PHE A 102 31.24 22.82 14.82
CA PHE A 102 30.73 22.41 13.50
C PHE A 102 29.83 23.47 12.84
N ASN A 103 29.64 24.63 13.48
CA ASN A 103 28.79 25.74 13.00
C ASN A 103 27.39 25.28 12.49
N LEU A 104 26.77 24.32 13.14
CA LEU A 104 25.49 23.76 12.72
C LEU A 104 24.32 24.75 12.76
N ASP A 105 24.47 25.84 13.50
CA ASP A 105 23.48 26.93 13.61
C ASP A 105 23.45 27.83 12.36
N LYS A 106 24.48 27.80 11.55
CA LYS A 106 24.52 28.56 10.29
C LYS A 106 23.71 27.85 9.21
N LYS A 107 22.92 28.61 8.46
CA LYS A 107 22.09 28.07 7.35
C LYS A 107 22.92 27.67 6.12
N THR A 108 24.08 28.24 5.93
CA THR A 108 24.96 28.04 4.75
C THR A 108 26.38 27.66 5.18
N GLY A 109 27.12 27.07 4.27
CA GLY A 109 28.55 26.76 4.48
C GLY A 109 28.80 25.48 5.32
N VAL A 110 27.77 24.72 5.64
CA VAL A 110 27.90 23.43 6.37
C VAL A 110 27.69 22.29 5.39
N HIS A 111 28.53 21.28 5.43
CA HIS A 111 28.42 20.10 4.58
C HIS A 111 27.06 19.43 4.78
N SER A 112 26.38 19.09 3.69
CA SER A 112 25.02 18.52 3.72
C SER A 112 24.97 17.17 4.47
N ALA A 113 26.03 16.36 4.37
CA ALA A 113 26.17 15.12 5.11
C ALA A 113 26.20 15.33 6.62
N LEU A 114 26.84 16.42 7.11
CA LEU A 114 26.84 16.77 8.51
C LEU A 114 25.48 17.27 9.00
N ARG A 115 24.75 18.00 8.14
CA ARG A 115 23.44 18.57 8.47
C ARG A 115 22.32 17.53 8.48
N ARG A 116 22.30 16.63 7.50
CA ARG A 116 21.22 15.64 7.28
C ARG A 116 21.59 14.24 7.72
N GLY A 117 22.88 13.92 7.74
CA GLY A 117 23.42 12.61 8.04
C GLY A 117 23.78 12.42 9.50
N LYS A 118 24.47 11.34 9.75
CA LYS A 118 25.01 10.97 11.05
C LYS A 118 26.53 11.11 11.01
N CYS A 119 27.15 11.55 12.10
CA CYS A 119 28.62 11.57 12.23
C CYS A 119 29.22 10.22 11.88
N ALA A 120 28.55 9.12 12.27
CA ALA A 120 28.94 7.77 11.97
C ALA A 120 28.89 7.38 10.46
N THR A 121 28.42 8.26 9.57
CA THR A 121 28.52 8.04 8.11
C THR A 121 29.98 8.11 7.66
N CYS A 122 30.76 9.02 8.24
CA CYS A 122 32.16 9.22 7.92
C CYS A 122 33.11 8.71 9.02
N HIS A 123 32.67 8.71 10.27
CA HIS A 123 33.48 8.31 11.41
C HIS A 123 33.00 6.99 12.02
N ASN A 124 33.93 6.10 12.32
CA ASN A 124 33.64 4.92 13.12
C ASN A 124 33.72 5.30 14.61
N PRO A 125 32.61 5.26 15.38
CA PRO A 125 32.59 5.71 16.76
C PRO A 125 33.42 4.86 17.71
N HIS A 126 33.90 3.68 17.27
CA HIS A 126 34.69 2.78 18.09
C HIS A 126 36.19 2.86 17.79
N ALA A 127 36.58 2.51 16.58
CA ALA A 127 37.97 2.48 16.13
C ALA A 127 38.08 2.41 14.60
N SER A 128 39.21 2.81 14.05
CA SER A 128 39.51 2.75 12.61
C SER A 128 41.02 2.63 12.41
N ASP A 129 41.43 2.13 11.23
CA ASP A 129 42.83 2.21 10.79
C ASP A 129 43.18 3.58 10.23
N ALA A 130 42.18 4.35 9.82
CA ALA A 130 42.34 5.72 9.32
C ALA A 130 42.42 6.73 10.47
N GLU A 131 43.12 7.85 10.22
CA GLU A 131 43.14 8.98 11.15
C GLU A 131 41.75 9.56 11.38
N ASN A 132 41.59 10.21 12.54
CA ASN A 132 40.30 10.82 12.93
C ASN A 132 39.11 9.86 12.90
N LEU A 133 39.37 8.55 13.09
CA LEU A 133 38.32 7.50 13.08
C LEU A 133 37.52 7.42 11.78
N LEU A 134 38.08 7.81 10.66
CA LEU A 134 37.37 7.75 9.37
C LEU A 134 37.10 6.30 8.96
N THR A 135 35.98 6.06 8.32
CA THR A 135 35.53 4.73 7.84
C THR A 135 36.31 4.28 6.60
N ALA A 136 36.96 5.20 5.91
CA ALA A 136 37.87 4.93 4.79
C ALA A 136 39.00 5.96 4.72
N GLU A 137 40.13 5.62 4.07
CA GLU A 137 41.28 6.51 3.92
C GLU A 137 41.19 7.40 2.68
N GLY A 138 41.80 8.59 2.75
CA GLY A 138 41.99 9.50 1.63
C GLY A 138 40.70 9.95 0.96
N ALA A 139 40.65 9.91 -0.37
CA ALA A 139 39.51 10.32 -1.17
C ALA A 139 38.36 9.30 -1.15
N GLU A 140 38.59 8.04 -0.79
CA GLU A 140 37.58 6.98 -0.80
C GLU A 140 36.41 7.28 0.14
N ILE A 141 36.67 8.00 1.26
CA ILE A 141 35.59 8.43 2.16
C ILE A 141 34.61 9.39 1.46
N CYS A 142 35.11 10.25 0.58
CA CYS A 142 34.31 11.20 -0.16
C CYS A 142 33.53 10.50 -1.27
N TYR A 143 34.13 9.54 -1.94
CA TYR A 143 33.51 8.76 -3.03
C TYR A 143 32.37 7.85 -2.56
N SER A 144 32.20 7.63 -1.29
CA SER A 144 31.00 6.95 -0.75
C SER A 144 29.68 7.68 -1.09
N CYS A 145 29.75 8.99 -1.40
CA CYS A 145 28.60 9.83 -1.75
C CYS A 145 28.83 10.64 -3.03
N HIS A 146 30.09 11.07 -3.30
CA HIS A 146 30.44 11.79 -4.51
C HIS A 146 30.83 10.81 -5.63
N LYS A 147 30.20 10.92 -6.79
CA LYS A 147 30.44 10.00 -7.92
C LYS A 147 31.92 10.09 -8.36
N LYS A 148 32.67 9.02 -8.18
CA LYS A 148 34.12 8.92 -8.42
C LYS A 148 34.51 9.31 -9.84
N ASP A 149 33.72 8.93 -10.82
CA ASP A 149 33.92 9.21 -12.25
C ASP A 149 34.04 10.70 -12.58
N GLN A 150 33.38 11.57 -11.81
CA GLN A 150 33.45 13.02 -11.98
C GLN A 150 34.80 13.62 -11.54
N TYR A 151 35.58 12.89 -10.75
CA TYR A 151 36.85 13.36 -10.14
C TYR A 151 38.06 12.59 -10.66
N THR A 152 37.86 11.56 -11.46
CA THR A 152 38.90 10.65 -11.94
C THR A 152 38.86 10.48 -13.46
N LYS A 153 38.58 11.58 -14.19
CA LYS A 153 38.64 11.64 -15.64
C LYS A 153 40.11 11.49 -16.13
N LYS A 154 40.33 11.50 -17.45
CA LYS A 154 41.65 11.30 -18.11
C LYS A 154 42.78 12.13 -17.58
N VAL A 155 42.53 13.41 -17.26
CA VAL A 155 43.49 14.36 -16.67
C VAL A 155 42.98 14.75 -15.29
N ILE A 156 43.72 14.39 -14.25
CA ILE A 156 43.41 14.73 -12.86
C ILE A 156 44.29 15.89 -12.44
N HIS A 157 43.74 16.80 -11.64
CA HIS A 157 44.53 17.89 -11.07
C HIS A 157 45.54 17.30 -10.08
N GLY A 158 46.84 17.53 -10.31
CA GLY A 158 47.92 16.89 -9.55
C GLY A 158 47.81 17.01 -8.05
N ILE A 159 47.35 18.15 -7.53
CA ILE A 159 47.17 18.37 -6.09
C ILE A 159 46.15 17.36 -5.47
N ILE A 160 45.19 16.84 -6.24
CA ILE A 160 44.23 15.86 -5.75
C ILE A 160 44.94 14.52 -5.55
N GLU A 161 45.84 14.15 -6.43
CA GLU A 161 46.61 12.90 -6.32
C GLU A 161 47.63 12.98 -5.18
N GLU A 162 48.21 14.15 -4.94
CA GLU A 162 49.23 14.34 -3.91
C GLU A 162 48.66 14.55 -2.51
N GLN A 163 47.61 15.36 -2.35
CA GLN A 163 47.11 15.83 -1.08
C GLN A 163 45.60 15.54 -0.84
N GLY A 164 44.90 15.03 -1.86
CA GLY A 164 43.49 14.70 -1.77
C GLY A 164 42.56 15.91 -1.74
N CYS A 165 41.29 15.64 -1.45
CA CYS A 165 40.22 16.67 -1.51
C CYS A 165 40.41 17.79 -0.47
N GLN A 166 41.06 17.49 0.65
CA GLN A 166 41.21 18.42 1.76
C GLN A 166 42.27 19.51 1.48
N ALA A 167 43.06 19.39 0.41
CA ALA A 167 43.94 20.47 -0.05
C ALA A 167 43.15 21.77 -0.32
N CYS A 168 41.90 21.59 -0.80
CA CYS A 168 41.05 22.72 -1.20
C CYS A 168 39.74 22.80 -0.40
N HIS A 169 39.27 21.72 0.20
CA HIS A 169 37.97 21.67 0.88
C HIS A 169 38.05 21.37 2.38
N LYS A 170 37.18 22.04 3.16
CA LYS A 170 36.95 21.72 4.58
C LYS A 170 35.78 20.74 4.70
N PRO A 171 35.95 19.54 5.31
CA PRO A 171 34.96 18.50 5.25
C PRO A 171 33.69 18.79 6.09
N HIS A 172 33.76 19.64 7.09
CA HIS A 172 32.65 19.92 7.98
C HIS A 172 31.94 21.23 7.62
N TYR A 173 32.66 22.35 7.61
CA TYR A 173 32.10 23.64 7.27
C TYR A 173 33.17 24.60 6.74
N SER A 174 32.74 25.58 5.96
CA SER A 174 33.53 26.72 5.54
C SER A 174 32.66 27.96 5.35
N GLU A 175 33.23 29.12 5.48
CA GLU A 175 32.61 30.42 5.11
C GLU A 175 32.65 30.68 3.60
N GLN A 176 33.47 29.90 2.89
CA GLN A 176 33.60 29.99 1.45
C GLN A 176 32.60 29.04 0.75
N PRO A 177 32.11 29.37 -0.45
CA PRO A 177 31.26 28.50 -1.23
C PRO A 177 31.95 27.17 -1.48
N ASN A 178 31.14 26.10 -1.67
CA ASN A 178 31.61 24.74 -1.90
C ASN A 178 32.59 24.20 -0.84
N LEU A 179 32.51 24.70 0.38
CA LEU A 179 33.40 24.33 1.49
C LEU A 179 34.89 24.58 1.23
N LEU A 180 35.23 25.54 0.40
CA LEU A 180 36.64 25.87 0.09
C LEU A 180 37.38 26.40 1.31
N THR A 181 38.68 26.16 1.33
CA THR A 181 39.58 26.66 2.41
C THR A 181 39.75 28.16 2.38
N MET A 182 39.66 28.76 1.18
CA MET A 182 39.74 30.20 0.95
C MET A 182 38.92 30.63 -0.28
N ALA A 183 38.83 31.91 -0.57
CA ALA A 183 38.07 32.42 -1.71
C ALA A 183 38.56 31.83 -3.04
N PRO A 184 37.63 31.42 -3.97
CA PRO A 184 37.97 30.65 -5.17
C PRO A 184 39.13 31.20 -5.99
N GLY A 185 39.09 32.48 -6.36
CA GLY A 185 40.13 33.10 -7.18
C GLY A 185 41.51 33.13 -6.49
N ARG A 186 41.55 33.37 -5.18
CA ARG A 186 42.79 33.34 -4.39
C ARG A 186 43.32 31.92 -4.27
N LEU A 187 42.43 30.93 -4.09
CA LEU A 187 42.83 29.54 -3.95
C LEU A 187 43.64 29.05 -5.15
N CYS A 188 43.23 29.37 -6.37
CA CYS A 188 43.97 28.99 -7.58
C CYS A 188 45.32 29.73 -7.69
N LEU A 189 45.31 31.03 -7.43
CA LEU A 189 46.49 31.89 -7.57
C LEU A 189 47.56 31.70 -6.48
N ASP A 190 47.27 30.94 -5.45
CA ASP A 190 48.25 30.57 -4.43
C ASP A 190 49.35 29.66 -5.01
N CYS A 191 49.00 28.89 -6.03
CA CYS A 191 49.93 28.01 -6.76
C CYS A 191 50.17 28.42 -8.22
N HIS A 192 49.20 29.04 -8.91
CA HIS A 192 49.27 29.41 -10.31
C HIS A 192 49.61 30.92 -10.46
N SER A 193 50.77 31.22 -11.08
CA SER A 193 51.21 32.62 -11.25
C SER A 193 50.60 33.27 -12.49
N SER A 194 49.71 34.25 -12.28
CA SER A 194 49.14 35.06 -13.35
C SER A 194 50.17 36.02 -14.00
N LYS A 195 51.39 36.11 -13.47
CA LYS A 195 52.49 36.97 -14.03
C LYS A 195 53.30 36.20 -15.10
N ASP A 196 53.16 34.91 -15.19
CA ASP A 196 53.85 34.05 -16.14
C ASP A 196 53.47 34.43 -17.57
N ALA A 197 54.47 34.51 -18.47
CA ALA A 197 54.29 34.89 -19.87
C ALA A 197 53.46 33.87 -20.63
N ASP A 198 53.68 32.57 -20.38
CA ASP A 198 52.92 31.46 -21.02
C ASP A 198 51.46 31.45 -20.53
N PHE A 199 51.25 31.73 -19.24
CA PHE A 199 49.92 31.89 -18.67
C PHE A 199 49.15 33.04 -19.39
N LYS A 200 49.78 34.23 -19.52
CA LYS A 200 49.15 35.38 -20.20
C LYS A 200 48.84 35.09 -21.66
N LYS A 201 49.79 34.50 -22.39
CA LYS A 201 49.62 34.13 -23.79
C LYS A 201 48.49 33.13 -24.00
N ALA A 202 48.39 32.11 -23.14
CA ALA A 202 47.34 31.11 -23.19
C ALA A 202 45.93 31.69 -22.97
N HIS A 203 45.82 32.86 -22.36
CA HIS A 203 44.57 33.54 -22.10
C HIS A 203 44.38 34.84 -22.92
N GLY A 204 44.99 34.95 -24.14
CA GLY A 204 44.80 36.09 -25.03
C GLY A 204 45.24 37.42 -24.44
N ASN A 205 46.13 37.40 -23.43
CA ASN A 205 46.57 38.55 -22.62
C ASN A 205 45.45 39.26 -21.82
N TYR A 206 44.28 38.65 -21.70
CA TYR A 206 43.20 39.16 -20.83
C TYR A 206 43.59 39.01 -19.36
N PRO A 207 43.08 39.89 -18.47
CA PRO A 207 43.39 39.84 -17.03
C PRO A 207 42.50 38.78 -16.31
N VAL A 208 42.62 37.53 -16.71
CA VAL A 208 41.75 36.41 -16.24
C VAL A 208 41.87 36.12 -14.73
N GLN A 209 42.91 36.68 -14.07
CA GLN A 209 42.99 36.66 -12.61
C GLN A 209 41.86 37.46 -11.92
N LEU A 210 41.14 38.30 -12.65
CA LEU A 210 39.94 39.01 -12.18
C LEU A 210 38.64 38.25 -12.47
N ALA A 211 38.71 37.17 -13.24
CA ALA A 211 37.60 36.32 -13.59
C ALA A 211 37.61 35.01 -12.78
N SER A 212 36.59 34.22 -12.93
CA SER A 212 36.52 32.88 -12.31
C SER A 212 37.25 31.86 -13.20
N CYS A 213 38.29 31.24 -12.70
CA CYS A 213 39.04 30.21 -13.42
C CYS A 213 38.12 28.99 -13.78
N THR A 214 37.15 28.70 -12.91
CA THR A 214 36.21 27.60 -13.11
C THR A 214 35.14 27.86 -14.18
N THR A 215 35.15 29.03 -14.79
CA THR A 215 34.35 29.30 -15.99
C THR A 215 34.80 28.39 -17.14
N CYS A 216 36.13 28.19 -17.34
CA CYS A 216 36.69 27.40 -18.42
C CYS A 216 37.32 26.09 -17.93
N HIS A 217 37.83 26.03 -16.71
CA HIS A 217 38.53 24.88 -16.15
C HIS A 217 37.72 24.13 -15.14
N ASN A 218 37.83 22.81 -15.16
CA ASN A 218 37.36 21.95 -14.09
C ASN A 218 38.49 21.73 -13.08
N PRO A 219 38.36 22.21 -11.82
CA PRO A 219 39.43 22.14 -10.85
C PRO A 219 39.75 20.73 -10.35
N HIS A 220 38.96 19.74 -10.69
CA HIS A 220 39.14 18.36 -10.23
C HIS A 220 39.78 17.48 -11.27
N SER A 221 39.06 17.21 -12.36
CA SER A 221 39.51 16.38 -13.47
C SER A 221 38.77 16.68 -14.76
N SER A 222 39.37 16.39 -15.89
CA SER A 222 38.78 16.58 -17.22
C SER A 222 39.29 15.53 -18.20
N ASP A 223 38.52 15.30 -19.27
CA ASP A 223 38.97 14.51 -20.41
C ASP A 223 39.86 15.34 -21.37
N SER A 224 39.83 16.64 -21.20
CA SER A 224 40.59 17.62 -22.00
C SER A 224 41.89 18.05 -21.31
N ALA A 225 42.93 18.35 -22.11
CA ALA A 225 44.19 18.89 -21.61
C ALA A 225 43.97 20.20 -20.84
N LYS A 226 44.88 20.52 -19.90
CA LYS A 226 44.82 21.74 -19.08
C LYS A 226 43.54 21.82 -18.21
N LEU A 227 42.87 20.72 -17.96
CA LEU A 227 41.62 20.66 -17.18
C LEU A 227 40.51 21.53 -17.77
N LEU A 228 40.49 21.75 -19.07
CA LEU A 228 39.39 22.46 -19.72
C LEU A 228 38.11 21.65 -19.63
N LYS A 229 36.97 22.31 -19.51
CA LYS A 229 35.66 21.64 -19.52
C LYS A 229 35.42 20.93 -20.84
N SER A 230 34.48 19.94 -20.85
CA SER A 230 34.25 19.01 -21.96
C SER A 230 33.75 19.70 -23.24
N SER A 231 32.96 20.75 -23.11
CA SER A 231 32.47 21.58 -24.19
C SER A 231 33.05 23.00 -24.07
N LEU A 232 33.74 23.42 -25.11
CA LEU A 232 34.23 24.79 -25.24
C LEU A 232 33.50 25.47 -26.39
N HIS A 233 33.13 26.72 -26.22
CA HIS A 233 32.69 27.56 -27.32
C HIS A 233 33.88 27.85 -28.27
N SER A 234 33.67 27.78 -29.59
CA SER A 234 34.76 27.90 -30.58
C SER A 234 35.66 29.12 -30.33
N PRO A 235 35.13 30.34 -30.16
CA PRO A 235 35.97 31.52 -29.91
C PRO A 235 36.80 31.39 -28.62
N VAL A 236 36.27 30.70 -27.60
CA VAL A 236 37.01 30.48 -26.34
C VAL A 236 38.13 29.45 -26.53
N ALA A 237 37.89 28.41 -27.31
CA ALA A 237 38.91 27.41 -27.65
C ALA A 237 40.08 27.96 -28.42
N GLU A 238 39.82 28.99 -29.23
CA GLU A 238 40.81 29.71 -30.06
C GLU A 238 41.42 30.92 -29.37
N ALA A 239 41.01 31.20 -28.11
CA ALA A 239 41.38 32.38 -27.32
C ALA A 239 41.01 33.72 -27.99
N GLU A 240 39.97 33.73 -28.82
CA GLU A 240 39.41 34.91 -29.51
C GLU A 240 38.40 35.64 -28.63
N CYS A 241 38.86 36.09 -27.45
CA CYS A 241 38.00 36.72 -26.45
C CYS A 241 37.39 38.05 -26.95
N ASP A 242 38.08 38.74 -27.84
CA ASP A 242 37.66 40.01 -28.46
C ASP A 242 36.51 39.86 -29.46
N SER A 243 36.19 38.65 -29.88
CA SER A 243 34.97 38.40 -30.66
C SER A 243 33.70 38.81 -29.90
N CYS A 244 33.74 38.80 -28.55
CA CYS A 244 32.60 39.14 -27.70
C CYS A 244 32.92 40.25 -26.68
N HIS A 245 34.18 40.36 -26.27
CA HIS A 245 34.60 41.28 -25.21
C HIS A 245 35.41 42.46 -25.76
N ASN A 246 35.44 43.55 -25.01
CA ASN A 246 36.30 44.67 -25.33
C ASN A 246 37.78 44.25 -25.35
N ALA A 247 38.64 44.99 -26.05
CA ALA A 247 40.06 44.68 -26.16
C ALA A 247 40.74 44.49 -24.78
N ALA A 248 41.66 43.54 -24.66
CA ALA A 248 42.35 43.15 -23.43
C ALA A 248 43.06 44.34 -22.73
N SER A 249 43.53 45.35 -23.50
CA SER A 249 44.14 46.56 -23.00
C SER A 249 43.17 47.65 -22.60
N GLY A 250 41.85 47.44 -22.78
CA GLY A 250 40.81 48.41 -22.48
C GLY A 250 40.58 48.62 -20.97
N LYS A 251 39.82 49.65 -20.62
CA LYS A 251 39.45 49.93 -19.22
C LYS A 251 38.52 48.90 -18.62
N GLN A 252 37.73 48.24 -19.47
CA GLN A 252 36.77 47.19 -19.12
C GLN A 252 36.92 46.01 -20.10
N PRO A 253 37.99 45.23 -19.99
CA PRO A 253 38.31 44.19 -20.96
C PRO A 253 37.25 43.12 -21.09
N PHE A 254 36.51 42.79 -20.00
CA PHE A 254 35.40 41.81 -20.01
C PHE A 254 34.03 42.46 -20.27
N GLY A 255 33.95 43.76 -20.59
CA GLY A 255 32.70 44.36 -21.09
C GLY A 255 32.34 43.78 -22.46
N LEU A 256 31.07 43.59 -22.73
CA LEU A 256 30.59 43.11 -24.03
C LEU A 256 30.69 44.23 -25.08
N ASN A 257 31.00 43.85 -26.32
CA ASN A 257 31.12 44.80 -27.45
C ASN A 257 29.76 45.01 -28.17
N ALA A 258 28.68 44.25 -27.81
CA ALA A 258 27.29 44.43 -28.22
C ALA A 258 26.35 43.99 -27.09
N ALA A 259 25.03 44.23 -27.25
CA ALA A 259 24.01 43.68 -26.34
C ALA A 259 24.03 42.16 -26.38
N ALA A 260 23.80 41.48 -25.24
CA ALA A 260 23.98 40.05 -25.12
C ALA A 260 23.10 39.26 -26.11
N GLU A 261 21.84 39.64 -26.25
CA GLU A 261 20.90 39.02 -27.20
C GLU A 261 21.33 39.20 -28.67
N GLU A 262 21.85 40.37 -29.03
CA GLU A 262 22.32 40.63 -30.38
C GLU A 262 23.65 39.93 -30.66
N LEU A 263 24.52 39.85 -29.66
CA LEU A 263 25.85 39.27 -29.77
C LEU A 263 25.81 37.80 -30.23
N CYS A 264 24.93 36.99 -29.66
CA CYS A 264 24.79 35.60 -30.07
C CYS A 264 24.32 35.47 -31.53
N LEU A 265 23.42 36.33 -31.96
CA LEU A 265 22.81 36.30 -33.30
C LEU A 265 23.76 36.81 -34.41
N THR A 266 24.92 37.33 -34.07
CA THR A 266 25.95 37.66 -35.09
C THR A 266 26.51 36.43 -35.78
N CYS A 267 26.50 35.28 -35.10
CA CYS A 267 27.02 33.99 -35.59
C CYS A 267 25.96 32.88 -35.61
N HIS A 268 25.00 32.96 -34.71
CA HIS A 268 23.92 31.96 -34.64
C HIS A 268 22.66 32.48 -35.33
N ASP A 269 22.29 31.83 -36.42
CA ASP A 269 21.10 32.20 -37.19
C ASP A 269 19.82 31.85 -36.40
N SER A 270 19.06 32.91 -36.07
CA SER A 270 17.81 32.77 -35.33
C SER A 270 16.75 32.02 -36.12
N GLU A 271 16.74 32.13 -37.47
CA GLU A 271 15.76 31.43 -38.31
C GLU A 271 16.02 29.91 -38.29
N SER A 272 17.29 29.49 -38.36
CA SER A 272 17.63 28.05 -38.30
C SER A 272 17.33 27.44 -36.93
N MET A 273 17.38 28.21 -35.85
CA MET A 273 17.01 27.77 -34.50
C MET A 273 15.48 27.80 -34.24
N GLN A 274 14.78 28.72 -34.90
CA GLN A 274 13.34 28.90 -34.73
C GLN A 274 12.51 28.05 -35.70
N GLY A 275 12.99 27.84 -36.95
CA GLY A 275 12.16 27.31 -38.02
C GLY A 275 10.89 28.17 -38.21
N ASP A 276 9.88 27.56 -38.84
CA ASP A 276 8.52 28.16 -38.96
C ASP A 276 7.60 27.79 -37.79
N ALA A 277 8.17 27.47 -36.61
CA ALA A 277 7.41 26.97 -35.47
C ALA A 277 6.52 28.06 -34.85
N ALA A 278 5.25 27.71 -34.64
CA ALA A 278 4.24 28.67 -34.16
C ALA A 278 4.35 28.97 -32.66
N VAL A 279 4.91 28.04 -31.88
CA VAL A 279 5.03 28.17 -30.42
C VAL A 279 6.50 28.29 -30.08
N LYS A 280 6.86 29.36 -29.37
CA LYS A 280 8.22 29.65 -28.95
C LYS A 280 8.30 29.56 -27.42
N HIS A 281 9.44 29.08 -26.91
CA HIS A 281 9.73 29.07 -25.49
C HIS A 281 10.07 30.52 -25.04
N ASP A 282 9.48 31.00 -23.95
CA ASP A 282 9.62 32.37 -23.50
C ASP A 282 11.08 32.86 -23.37
N PRO A 283 12.03 32.10 -22.73
CA PRO A 283 13.42 32.50 -22.67
C PRO A 283 14.07 32.65 -24.06
N PHE A 284 13.73 31.75 -24.97
CA PHE A 284 14.23 31.81 -26.35
C PHE A 284 13.64 32.99 -27.11
N GLN A 285 12.34 33.25 -26.94
CA GLN A 285 11.67 34.40 -27.57
C GLN A 285 12.21 35.72 -27.09
N SER A 286 12.60 35.82 -25.81
CA SER A 286 13.17 37.04 -25.20
C SER A 286 14.67 37.22 -25.43
N GLY A 287 15.34 36.25 -26.10
CA GLY A 287 16.79 36.27 -26.29
C GLY A 287 17.61 35.93 -25.06
N ASP A 288 16.97 35.34 -24.00
CA ASP A 288 17.65 34.93 -22.77
C ASP A 288 18.37 33.59 -22.95
N CYS A 289 19.37 33.57 -23.82
CA CYS A 289 20.16 32.37 -24.13
C CYS A 289 20.94 31.86 -22.90
N LEU A 290 21.39 32.80 -22.04
CA LEU A 290 22.28 32.51 -20.92
C LEU A 290 21.57 31.79 -19.74
N SER A 291 20.27 31.80 -19.71
CA SER A 291 19.51 30.97 -18.74
C SER A 291 19.74 29.46 -18.94
N CYS A 292 20.08 29.05 -20.16
CA CYS A 292 20.29 27.64 -20.52
C CYS A 292 21.72 27.34 -20.96
N HIS A 293 22.44 28.30 -21.57
CA HIS A 293 23.76 28.11 -22.14
C HIS A 293 24.82 28.92 -21.41
N ASP A 294 26.01 28.34 -21.19
CA ASP A 294 27.22 29.07 -20.80
C ASP A 294 28.00 29.46 -22.06
N PRO A 295 28.21 30.76 -22.32
CA PRO A 295 28.84 31.20 -23.57
C PRO A 295 30.33 30.89 -23.66
N HIS A 296 30.96 30.41 -22.58
CA HIS A 296 32.36 30.11 -22.55
C HIS A 296 32.63 28.61 -22.61
N SER A 297 32.13 27.85 -21.66
CA SER A 297 32.35 26.41 -21.61
C SER A 297 31.41 25.69 -20.63
N SER A 298 31.20 24.43 -20.88
CA SER A 298 30.37 23.58 -20.02
C SER A 298 30.92 22.16 -19.95
N GLU A 299 30.58 21.45 -18.89
CA GLU A 299 30.74 19.96 -18.85
C GLU A 299 29.68 19.27 -19.70
N GLN A 300 28.61 19.97 -20.06
CA GLN A 300 27.50 19.44 -20.84
C GLN A 300 27.67 19.74 -22.32
N LYS A 301 27.17 18.87 -23.19
CA LYS A 301 27.11 19.13 -24.65
C LYS A 301 26.32 20.40 -24.92
N THR A 302 26.60 21.02 -26.06
CA THR A 302 25.92 22.26 -26.50
C THR A 302 25.96 23.39 -25.47
N LEU A 303 27.02 23.42 -24.63
CA LEU A 303 27.24 24.44 -23.64
C LEU A 303 26.13 24.64 -22.62
N LEU A 304 25.34 23.63 -22.30
CA LEU A 304 24.25 23.72 -21.33
C LEU A 304 24.80 23.94 -19.90
N VAL A 305 24.13 24.78 -19.11
CA VAL A 305 24.55 25.11 -17.72
C VAL A 305 24.24 23.98 -16.73
N ALA A 306 23.36 23.03 -17.09
CA ALA A 306 23.04 21.87 -16.27
C ALA A 306 22.71 20.65 -17.14
N GLU A 307 22.80 19.46 -16.53
CA GLU A 307 22.57 18.18 -17.20
C GLU A 307 21.09 17.81 -17.21
N GLY A 308 20.60 17.36 -18.35
CA GLY A 308 19.29 16.72 -18.50
C GLY A 308 18.14 17.55 -17.92
N ASN A 309 17.24 16.89 -17.21
CA ASN A 309 16.05 17.53 -16.62
C ASN A 309 16.38 18.61 -15.58
N SER A 310 17.57 18.55 -14.96
CA SER A 310 17.99 19.55 -13.97
C SER A 310 18.03 20.95 -14.55
N LEU A 311 18.31 21.08 -15.84
CA LEU A 311 18.27 22.36 -16.55
C LEU A 311 16.84 22.94 -16.54
N CYS A 312 15.87 22.13 -16.87
CA CYS A 312 14.46 22.54 -16.93
C CYS A 312 13.92 22.91 -15.54
N PHE A 313 14.30 22.16 -14.52
CA PHE A 313 13.86 22.37 -13.13
C PHE A 313 14.43 23.64 -12.46
N ASN A 314 15.32 24.36 -13.10
CA ASN A 314 15.72 25.69 -12.63
C ASN A 314 14.53 26.68 -12.67
N CYS A 315 13.59 26.48 -13.60
CA CYS A 315 12.41 27.34 -13.78
C CYS A 315 11.10 26.54 -13.65
N HIS A 316 11.07 25.31 -14.15
CA HIS A 316 9.90 24.43 -14.07
C HIS A 316 9.91 23.65 -12.77
N GLN A 317 8.71 23.45 -12.20
CA GLN A 317 8.57 22.71 -10.95
C GLN A 317 9.05 21.26 -11.10
N ASP A 318 9.97 20.85 -10.24
CA ASP A 318 10.38 19.43 -10.13
C ASP A 318 9.26 18.60 -9.49
N THR A 319 8.51 17.91 -10.32
CA THR A 319 7.44 17.00 -9.89
C THR A 319 7.95 15.58 -9.63
N SER A 320 9.19 15.25 -9.98
CA SER A 320 9.75 13.90 -9.88
C SER A 320 9.69 13.32 -8.47
N ARG A 321 9.79 14.16 -7.44
CA ARG A 321 9.77 13.74 -6.03
C ARG A 321 8.38 13.33 -5.50
N THR A 322 7.31 13.74 -6.20
CA THR A 322 5.92 13.48 -5.80
C THR A 322 5.25 12.42 -6.66
N ILE A 323 5.89 12.01 -7.74
CA ILE A 323 5.38 11.03 -8.70
C ILE A 323 5.79 9.64 -8.23
N ARG A 324 4.79 8.77 -8.02
CA ARG A 324 4.99 7.36 -7.64
C ARG A 324 5.32 6.48 -8.84
N PHE A 325 4.69 6.77 -9.98
CA PHE A 325 4.86 6.06 -11.24
C PHE A 325 5.34 7.07 -12.30
N PRO A 326 6.64 7.29 -12.44
CA PRO A 326 7.19 8.15 -13.47
C PRO A 326 6.98 7.50 -14.84
N HIS A 327 6.83 8.33 -15.87
CA HIS A 327 6.87 7.87 -17.25
C HIS A 327 8.33 7.67 -17.66
N ALA A 328 8.69 6.48 -18.16
CA ALA A 328 10.07 6.11 -18.42
C ALA A 328 10.89 7.12 -19.27
N PRO A 329 10.35 7.77 -20.32
CA PRO A 329 11.09 8.81 -21.05
C PRO A 329 11.53 9.98 -20.18
N VAL A 330 10.77 10.36 -19.15
CA VAL A 330 11.12 11.48 -18.25
C VAL A 330 12.38 11.16 -17.43
N GLU A 331 12.60 9.89 -17.11
CA GLU A 331 13.78 9.42 -16.36
C GLU A 331 14.95 9.00 -17.27
N SER A 332 14.75 9.01 -18.59
CA SER A 332 15.80 8.67 -19.54
C SER A 332 16.89 9.75 -19.64
N GLU A 333 17.98 9.43 -20.31
CA GLU A 333 19.07 10.40 -20.59
C GLU A 333 18.57 11.64 -21.35
N THR A 334 17.64 11.48 -22.28
CA THR A 334 17.03 12.57 -23.03
C THR A 334 15.97 13.33 -22.24
N GLY A 335 15.37 12.68 -21.22
CA GLY A 335 14.43 13.31 -20.30
C GLY A 335 13.31 14.07 -20.97
N CYS A 336 13.12 15.33 -20.59
CA CYS A 336 12.09 16.22 -21.14
C CYS A 336 12.19 16.37 -22.68
N LEU A 337 13.39 16.32 -23.22
CA LEU A 337 13.65 16.46 -24.67
C LEU A 337 13.19 15.26 -25.50
N SER A 338 12.79 14.18 -24.86
CA SER A 338 12.14 13.06 -25.56
C SER A 338 10.82 13.47 -26.23
N CYS A 339 10.17 14.48 -25.68
CA CYS A 339 8.86 14.94 -26.12
C CYS A 339 8.84 16.44 -26.47
N HIS A 340 9.68 17.26 -25.83
CA HIS A 340 9.66 18.72 -25.96
C HIS A 340 10.85 19.24 -26.77
N ALA A 341 10.61 20.29 -27.55
CA ALA A 341 11.63 21.10 -28.21
C ALA A 341 11.91 22.35 -27.35
N PRO A 342 13.17 22.58 -26.90
CA PRO A 342 13.47 23.61 -25.91
C PRO A 342 13.43 25.05 -26.47
N HIS A 343 13.54 25.24 -27.76
CA HIS A 343 13.50 26.57 -28.39
C HIS A 343 12.12 26.91 -28.93
N SER A 344 11.60 26.05 -29.80
CA SER A 344 10.29 26.25 -30.44
C SER A 344 9.71 24.93 -30.99
N ALA A 345 8.40 24.86 -31.14
CA ALA A 345 7.68 23.74 -31.72
C ALA A 345 6.45 24.16 -32.49
N ALA A 346 5.92 23.27 -33.33
CA ALA A 346 4.66 23.49 -34.02
C ALA A 346 3.45 23.34 -33.08
N GLU A 347 3.57 22.45 -32.10
CA GLU A 347 2.49 22.08 -31.21
C GLU A 347 2.53 22.85 -29.88
N ALA A 348 1.36 23.06 -29.28
CA ALA A 348 1.22 23.69 -27.97
C ALA A 348 1.99 22.91 -26.92
N GLY A 349 2.54 23.63 -25.90
CA GLY A 349 3.38 23.04 -24.87
C GLY A 349 4.75 22.61 -25.37
N LEU A 350 5.20 23.12 -26.51
CA LEU A 350 6.50 22.83 -27.12
C LEU A 350 6.71 21.34 -27.42
N VAL A 351 5.67 20.56 -27.67
CA VAL A 351 5.84 19.15 -28.03
C VAL A 351 6.27 18.98 -29.49
N ASN A 352 7.11 17.98 -29.74
CA ASN A 352 7.75 17.74 -31.03
C ASN A 352 6.78 17.31 -32.13
N LYS A 353 5.61 16.76 -31.78
CA LYS A 353 4.60 16.23 -32.70
C LYS A 353 3.22 16.31 -32.07
N ALA A 354 2.18 16.20 -32.91
CA ALA A 354 0.81 16.03 -32.45
C ALA A 354 0.69 14.80 -31.53
N GLU A 355 -0.22 14.87 -30.55
CA GLU A 355 -0.32 13.93 -29.40
C GLU A 355 -0.25 12.45 -29.78
N GLY A 356 -1.13 12.00 -30.70
CA GLY A 356 -1.13 10.61 -31.13
C GLY A 356 0.19 10.17 -31.79
N ASP A 357 0.73 11.01 -32.68
CA ASP A 357 1.98 10.71 -33.39
C ASP A 357 3.18 10.73 -32.46
N LEU A 358 3.15 11.57 -31.42
CA LEU A 358 4.16 11.62 -30.39
C LEU A 358 4.17 10.33 -29.56
N CYS A 359 3.00 9.94 -29.04
CA CYS A 359 2.89 8.76 -28.18
C CYS A 359 3.22 7.45 -28.91
N TYR A 360 2.75 7.32 -30.16
CA TYR A 360 2.93 6.10 -30.96
C TYR A 360 4.36 5.87 -31.44
N GLN A 361 5.28 6.81 -31.29
CA GLN A 361 6.71 6.55 -31.57
C GLN A 361 7.26 5.41 -30.67
N CYS A 362 6.77 5.35 -29.42
CA CYS A 362 7.16 4.32 -28.47
C CYS A 362 6.04 3.29 -28.22
N HIS A 363 4.79 3.69 -28.34
CA HIS A 363 3.59 2.85 -28.08
C HIS A 363 2.99 2.28 -29.38
N ALA A 364 3.81 1.86 -30.34
CA ALA A 364 3.35 1.32 -31.62
C ALA A 364 2.49 0.05 -31.48
N ASP A 365 2.77 -0.78 -30.47
CA ASP A 365 2.00 -1.99 -30.22
C ASP A 365 0.59 -1.69 -29.69
N THR A 366 0.45 -0.62 -28.90
CA THR A 366 -0.86 -0.13 -28.45
C THR A 366 -1.70 0.33 -29.65
N LYS A 367 -1.08 1.05 -30.60
CA LYS A 367 -1.73 1.44 -31.86
C LYS A 367 -2.18 0.22 -32.67
N LYS A 368 -1.33 -0.79 -32.82
CA LYS A 368 -1.66 -2.03 -33.54
C LYS A 368 -2.75 -2.84 -32.86
N ALA A 369 -2.73 -2.93 -31.53
CA ALA A 369 -3.74 -3.65 -30.75
C ALA A 369 -5.11 -2.99 -30.90
N ALA A 370 -5.16 -1.67 -30.78
CA ALA A 370 -6.39 -0.91 -30.94
C ALA A 370 -6.96 -0.96 -32.36
N GLY A 371 -6.11 -0.92 -33.39
CA GLY A 371 -6.55 -1.04 -34.78
C GLY A 371 -7.12 -2.41 -35.13
N LYS A 372 -6.94 -3.43 -34.28
CA LYS A 372 -7.57 -4.75 -34.42
C LYS A 372 -8.90 -4.86 -33.67
N ASN A 373 -9.16 -4.00 -32.68
CA ASN A 373 -10.39 -4.03 -31.91
C ASN A 373 -11.57 -3.61 -32.77
N LYS A 374 -12.66 -4.39 -32.73
CA LYS A 374 -13.90 -4.08 -33.43
C LYS A 374 -14.59 -2.83 -32.90
N MET A 375 -14.39 -2.55 -31.62
CA MET A 375 -14.97 -1.40 -30.94
C MET A 375 -13.85 -0.64 -30.21
N PRO A 376 -13.26 0.39 -30.82
CA PRO A 376 -12.34 1.28 -30.14
C PRO A 376 -13.11 2.22 -29.20
N HIS A 377 -12.51 2.56 -28.07
CA HIS A 377 -13.03 3.61 -27.17
C HIS A 377 -12.83 4.99 -27.84
N SER A 378 -13.85 5.85 -27.85
CA SER A 378 -13.82 7.10 -28.61
C SER A 378 -12.60 7.99 -28.31
N PRO A 379 -12.27 8.34 -27.04
CA PRO A 379 -11.09 9.15 -26.75
C PRO A 379 -9.78 8.55 -27.29
N PHE A 380 -9.69 7.23 -27.25
CA PHE A 380 -8.53 6.53 -27.80
C PHE A 380 -8.50 6.58 -29.34
N ALA A 381 -9.64 6.40 -30.00
CA ALA A 381 -9.75 6.50 -31.46
C ALA A 381 -9.38 7.90 -31.96
N GLU A 382 -9.67 8.93 -31.16
CA GLU A 382 -9.38 10.33 -31.43
C GLU A 382 -7.96 10.75 -30.99
N ASN A 383 -7.15 9.82 -30.50
CA ASN A 383 -5.79 10.05 -29.99
C ASN A 383 -5.71 11.00 -28.77
N MET A 384 -6.75 11.07 -27.97
CA MET A 384 -6.84 11.90 -26.76
C MET A 384 -6.19 11.18 -25.55
N CYS A 385 -4.92 10.82 -25.67
CA CYS A 385 -4.22 10.02 -24.66
C CYS A 385 -4.13 10.74 -23.29
N THR A 386 -3.87 12.05 -23.32
CA THR A 386 -3.74 12.89 -22.12
C THR A 386 -5.05 13.15 -21.40
N SER A 387 -6.20 12.81 -22.00
CA SER A 387 -7.49 12.83 -21.30
C SER A 387 -7.57 11.81 -20.16
N CYS A 388 -6.74 10.75 -20.21
CA CYS A 388 -6.70 9.70 -19.21
C CYS A 388 -5.33 9.55 -18.56
N HIS A 389 -4.24 9.83 -19.30
CA HIS A 389 -2.86 9.62 -18.87
C HIS A 389 -2.12 10.94 -18.62
N ASN A 390 -1.26 10.96 -17.60
CA ASN A 390 -0.31 12.05 -17.41
C ASN A 390 1.05 11.66 -18.01
N PRO A 391 1.48 12.29 -19.12
CA PRO A 391 2.72 11.92 -19.80
C PRO A 391 3.99 12.17 -18.99
N HIS A 392 3.92 12.93 -17.91
CA HIS A 392 5.08 13.15 -17.02
C HIS A 392 5.17 12.09 -15.92
N GLY A 393 4.10 11.34 -15.68
CA GLY A 393 3.97 10.37 -14.60
C GLY A 393 2.88 10.77 -13.61
N SER A 394 2.52 9.87 -12.72
CA SER A 394 1.38 10.05 -11.83
C SER A 394 1.54 9.27 -10.52
N SER A 395 0.64 9.51 -9.57
CA SER A 395 0.50 8.69 -8.36
C SER A 395 -0.32 7.41 -8.60
N ALA A 396 -0.96 7.27 -9.77
CA ALA A 396 -1.76 6.11 -10.15
C ALA A 396 -1.01 5.20 -11.13
N GLU A 397 -1.30 3.90 -11.08
CA GLU A 397 -0.73 2.92 -12.01
C GLU A 397 -1.06 3.25 -13.47
N ASN A 398 -0.18 2.83 -14.37
CA ASN A 398 -0.28 3.14 -15.81
C ASN A 398 -0.33 4.64 -16.11
N ILE A 399 0.25 5.44 -15.23
CA ILE A 399 0.30 6.92 -15.33
C ILE A 399 -1.08 7.57 -15.59
N LEU A 400 -2.16 6.99 -15.07
CA LEU A 400 -3.48 7.61 -15.14
C LEU A 400 -3.49 8.95 -14.39
N LEU A 401 -4.32 9.89 -14.80
CA LEU A 401 -4.52 11.20 -14.14
C LEU A 401 -4.93 11.07 -12.67
N GLY A 402 -5.50 9.93 -12.29
CA GLY A 402 -5.93 9.59 -10.95
C GLY A 402 -6.30 8.11 -10.84
N ARG A 403 -6.99 7.73 -9.77
CA ARG A 403 -7.57 6.39 -9.65
C ARG A 403 -8.53 6.14 -10.84
N ALA A 404 -8.54 4.92 -11.37
CA ALA A 404 -9.23 4.61 -12.63
C ALA A 404 -10.72 5.01 -12.64
N ASP A 405 -11.44 4.83 -11.53
CA ASP A 405 -12.84 5.26 -11.40
C ASP A 405 -13.00 6.78 -11.55
N VAL A 406 -12.13 7.57 -10.91
CA VAL A 406 -12.16 9.04 -11.01
C VAL A 406 -11.95 9.47 -12.47
N VAL A 407 -10.99 8.83 -13.14
CA VAL A 407 -10.73 9.10 -14.57
C VAL A 407 -11.92 8.70 -15.44
N CYS A 408 -12.53 7.53 -15.19
CA CYS A 408 -13.70 7.09 -15.94
C CYS A 408 -14.92 7.99 -15.69
N TYR A 409 -15.20 8.34 -14.44
CA TYR A 409 -16.35 9.18 -14.08
C TYR A 409 -16.25 10.62 -14.56
N SER A 410 -15.06 11.11 -14.91
CA SER A 410 -14.94 12.45 -15.51
C SER A 410 -15.77 12.61 -16.81
N CYS A 411 -16.01 11.49 -17.52
CA CYS A 411 -16.88 11.44 -18.70
C CYS A 411 -18.14 10.59 -18.48
N HIS A 412 -18.05 9.54 -17.65
CA HIS A 412 -19.14 8.61 -17.34
C HIS A 412 -19.81 8.95 -15.99
N SER A 413 -20.10 10.23 -15.75
CA SER A 413 -20.60 10.73 -14.45
C SER A 413 -21.94 10.11 -14.00
N GLY A 414 -22.80 9.69 -14.93
CA GLY A 414 -24.05 9.00 -14.59
C GLY A 414 -23.83 7.66 -13.89
N MET A 415 -22.75 6.95 -14.21
CA MET A 415 -22.47 5.62 -13.65
C MET A 415 -22.02 5.67 -12.18
N GLU A 416 -21.47 6.78 -11.71
CA GLU A 416 -21.06 6.93 -10.31
C GLU A 416 -22.24 6.73 -9.35
N GLY A 417 -23.39 7.34 -9.68
CA GLY A 417 -24.62 7.17 -8.90
C GLY A 417 -25.20 5.76 -8.98
N GLU A 418 -25.14 5.15 -10.16
CA GLU A 418 -25.63 3.78 -10.37
C GLU A 418 -24.82 2.74 -9.61
N PHE A 419 -23.52 2.95 -9.45
CA PHE A 419 -22.62 2.03 -8.75
C PHE A 419 -22.50 2.30 -7.24
N SER A 420 -23.13 3.38 -6.74
CA SER A 420 -23.15 3.73 -5.29
C SER A 420 -24.37 3.13 -4.59
N ARG A 421 -24.59 1.80 -4.75
CA ARG A 421 -25.68 1.06 -4.12
C ARG A 421 -25.25 0.40 -2.81
N VAL A 422 -26.17 -0.28 -2.12
CA VAL A 422 -25.93 -0.91 -0.81
C VAL A 422 -24.86 -2.01 -0.88
N HIS A 423 -24.86 -2.80 -1.95
CA HIS A 423 -23.90 -3.87 -2.18
C HIS A 423 -23.13 -3.57 -3.46
N VAL A 424 -21.88 -3.17 -3.30
CA VAL A 424 -20.98 -2.87 -4.43
C VAL A 424 -19.99 -4.01 -4.60
N HIS A 425 -19.80 -4.47 -5.82
CA HIS A 425 -18.78 -5.46 -6.14
C HIS A 425 -17.40 -4.94 -5.81
N THR A 426 -16.58 -5.73 -5.12
CA THR A 426 -15.30 -5.30 -4.56
C THR A 426 -14.37 -4.58 -5.58
N PRO A 427 -14.19 -5.06 -6.82
CA PRO A 427 -13.40 -4.34 -7.83
C PRO A 427 -13.96 -2.95 -8.15
N VAL A 428 -15.28 -2.80 -8.21
CA VAL A 428 -15.95 -1.51 -8.46
C VAL A 428 -15.76 -0.58 -7.28
N GLN A 429 -15.97 -1.07 -6.06
CA GLN A 429 -15.74 -0.31 -4.82
C GLN A 429 -14.29 0.18 -4.71
N SER A 430 -13.35 -0.61 -5.20
CA SER A 430 -11.92 -0.28 -5.23
C SER A 430 -11.52 0.58 -6.42
N GLY A 431 -12.45 0.96 -7.29
CA GLY A 431 -12.18 1.75 -8.50
C GLY A 431 -11.41 1.01 -9.59
N GLN A 432 -11.46 -0.33 -9.58
CA GLN A 432 -10.71 -1.18 -10.50
C GLN A 432 -11.53 -1.49 -11.78
N CYS A 433 -12.04 -0.47 -12.47
CA CYS A 433 -12.82 -0.62 -13.71
C CYS A 433 -12.07 -1.46 -14.74
N THR A 434 -10.76 -1.24 -14.85
CA THR A 434 -9.88 -1.96 -15.76
C THR A 434 -9.60 -3.41 -15.36
N ALA A 435 -10.14 -3.92 -14.24
CA ALA A 435 -10.10 -5.35 -13.95
C ALA A 435 -10.93 -6.13 -14.98
N CYS A 436 -12.07 -5.57 -15.40
CA CYS A 436 -13.00 -6.18 -16.34
C CYS A 436 -13.01 -5.54 -17.73
N HIS A 437 -12.74 -4.23 -17.81
CA HIS A 437 -12.82 -3.45 -19.05
C HIS A 437 -11.45 -3.09 -19.60
N PHE A 438 -11.32 -2.99 -20.93
CA PHE A 438 -10.19 -2.39 -21.62
C PHE A 438 -10.47 -0.91 -21.92
N GLY A 439 -9.65 -0.01 -21.40
CA GLY A 439 -9.80 1.43 -21.59
C GLY A 439 -9.60 1.92 -23.04
N HIS A 440 -8.92 1.15 -23.87
CA HIS A 440 -8.61 1.50 -25.25
C HIS A 440 -9.60 0.89 -26.27
N GLY A 441 -10.52 0.05 -25.81
CA GLY A 441 -11.46 -0.66 -26.66
C GLY A 441 -11.21 -2.17 -26.66
N ALA A 442 -12.16 -2.94 -27.15
CA ALA A 442 -12.10 -4.40 -27.23
C ALA A 442 -12.97 -4.98 -28.36
N ASP A 443 -12.87 -6.29 -28.55
CA ASP A 443 -13.74 -7.04 -29.46
C ASP A 443 -15.08 -7.42 -28.83
N ASN A 444 -15.16 -7.35 -27.50
CA ASN A 444 -16.36 -7.68 -26.73
C ASN A 444 -17.16 -6.40 -26.41
N GLY A 445 -18.49 -6.53 -26.33
CA GLY A 445 -19.38 -5.44 -25.91
C GLY A 445 -18.93 -4.82 -24.59
N GLN A 446 -19.21 -3.52 -24.40
CA GLN A 446 -18.78 -2.72 -23.24
C GLN A 446 -17.29 -2.80 -22.93
N PHE A 447 -16.47 -3.06 -23.95
CA PHE A 447 -15.00 -3.21 -23.82
C PHE A 447 -14.54 -4.27 -22.84
N LEU A 448 -15.32 -5.35 -22.64
CA LEU A 448 -14.97 -6.44 -21.70
C LEU A 448 -13.75 -7.22 -22.17
N LYS A 449 -12.90 -7.61 -21.22
CA LYS A 449 -11.70 -8.44 -21.45
C LYS A 449 -12.04 -9.85 -21.91
N ALA A 450 -13.18 -10.39 -21.47
CA ALA A 450 -13.75 -11.66 -21.89
C ALA A 450 -15.27 -11.60 -21.79
N ARG A 451 -15.97 -12.61 -22.30
CA ARG A 451 -17.42 -12.71 -22.21
C ARG A 451 -17.86 -13.72 -21.16
N GLY A 452 -19.01 -13.46 -20.53
CA GLY A 452 -19.73 -14.37 -19.65
C GLY A 452 -18.82 -14.95 -18.55
N GLU A 453 -18.96 -16.24 -18.31
CA GLU A 453 -18.21 -16.99 -17.30
C GLU A 453 -16.70 -16.77 -17.34
N LYS A 454 -16.12 -16.69 -18.55
CA LYS A 454 -14.64 -16.52 -18.71
C LYS A 454 -14.12 -15.26 -18.07
N LEU A 455 -14.93 -14.19 -18.02
CA LEU A 455 -14.56 -12.96 -17.33
C LEU A 455 -14.58 -13.14 -15.81
N CYS A 456 -15.68 -13.71 -15.32
CA CYS A 456 -15.88 -13.93 -13.87
C CYS A 456 -14.86 -14.92 -13.30
N ALA A 457 -14.57 -16.00 -14.03
CA ALA A 457 -13.64 -17.06 -13.66
C ALA A 457 -12.16 -16.60 -13.55
N THR A 458 -11.83 -15.37 -13.99
CA THR A 458 -10.48 -14.81 -13.77
C THR A 458 -10.19 -14.55 -12.29
N CYS A 459 -11.22 -14.33 -11.47
CA CYS A 459 -11.12 -14.07 -10.03
C CYS A 459 -11.92 -15.08 -9.19
N HIS A 460 -13.08 -15.51 -9.69
CA HIS A 460 -13.91 -16.52 -9.05
C HIS A 460 -13.44 -17.89 -9.53
N GLU A 461 -12.67 -18.59 -8.69
CA GLU A 461 -12.04 -19.86 -9.08
C GLU A 461 -13.07 -20.92 -9.47
N LYS A 462 -12.80 -21.61 -10.57
CA LYS A 462 -13.63 -22.69 -11.12
C LYS A 462 -13.83 -23.87 -10.16
N SER A 463 -12.93 -24.06 -9.19
CA SER A 463 -13.02 -25.08 -8.15
C SER A 463 -14.20 -24.88 -7.19
N LEU A 464 -14.71 -23.64 -7.08
CA LEU A 464 -15.98 -23.38 -6.39
C LEU A 464 -17.19 -23.82 -7.23
N TYR A 465 -16.99 -24.18 -8.50
CA TYR A 465 -18.01 -24.34 -9.52
C TYR A 465 -18.21 -25.77 -10.03
N GLN A 466 -17.29 -26.69 -9.80
CA GLN A 466 -17.42 -28.04 -10.34
C GLN A 466 -16.91 -29.08 -9.33
N ASP A 467 -17.84 -29.57 -8.52
CA ASP A 467 -17.76 -30.90 -7.99
C ASP A 467 -18.56 -31.81 -8.99
N ASP A 468 -17.88 -32.72 -9.65
CA ASP A 468 -18.47 -33.63 -10.65
C ASP A 468 -19.62 -34.50 -10.08
N SER A 469 -19.78 -34.50 -8.76
CA SER A 469 -20.86 -35.20 -8.04
C SER A 469 -22.03 -34.29 -7.64
N ALA A 470 -21.99 -32.98 -7.98
CA ALA A 470 -23.02 -32.03 -7.56
C ALA A 470 -24.14 -31.91 -8.59
N THR A 471 -25.34 -31.65 -8.08
CA THR A 471 -26.46 -31.12 -8.89
C THR A 471 -26.18 -29.64 -9.13
N VAL A 472 -26.13 -29.26 -10.40
CA VAL A 472 -25.83 -27.90 -10.81
C VAL A 472 -27.11 -27.21 -11.30
N HIS A 473 -27.27 -25.93 -10.95
CA HIS A 473 -28.39 -25.12 -11.44
C HIS A 473 -28.13 -24.72 -12.90
N ILE A 474 -29.08 -24.89 -13.79
CA ILE A 474 -28.91 -24.73 -15.24
C ILE A 474 -28.29 -23.38 -15.63
N PRO A 475 -28.80 -22.19 -15.19
CA PRO A 475 -28.19 -20.91 -15.54
C PRO A 475 -26.74 -20.78 -15.10
N TYR A 476 -26.38 -21.44 -13.99
CA TYR A 476 -25.04 -21.46 -13.50
C TYR A 476 -24.13 -22.40 -14.30
N GLU A 477 -24.64 -23.55 -14.73
CA GLU A 477 -23.93 -24.51 -15.61
C GLU A 477 -23.63 -23.87 -16.98
N GLU A 478 -24.56 -23.07 -17.49
CA GLU A 478 -24.43 -22.31 -18.76
C GLU A 478 -23.49 -21.09 -18.64
N GLY A 479 -23.08 -20.72 -17.43
CA GLY A 479 -22.20 -19.56 -17.17
C GLY A 479 -22.91 -18.21 -17.29
N ASP A 480 -24.22 -18.18 -17.21
CA ASP A 480 -25.06 -16.98 -17.31
C ASP A 480 -25.16 -16.23 -15.97
N CYS A 481 -24.00 -15.85 -15.43
CA CYS A 481 -23.90 -15.19 -14.13
C CYS A 481 -24.73 -13.90 -14.04
N MET A 482 -24.79 -13.14 -15.15
CA MET A 482 -25.48 -11.84 -15.20
C MET A 482 -27.01 -11.96 -15.29
N THR A 483 -27.54 -13.13 -15.48
CA THR A 483 -28.99 -13.37 -15.37
C THR A 483 -29.47 -13.14 -13.94
N CYS A 484 -28.59 -13.41 -12.95
CA CYS A 484 -28.91 -13.27 -11.53
C CYS A 484 -28.15 -12.14 -10.84
N HIS A 485 -26.96 -11.78 -11.32
CA HIS A 485 -26.09 -10.81 -10.67
C HIS A 485 -25.88 -9.54 -11.50
N ASP A 486 -25.86 -8.38 -10.81
CA ASP A 486 -25.32 -7.15 -11.37
C ASP A 486 -23.82 -7.10 -11.05
N PRO A 487 -22.93 -7.11 -12.07
CA PRO A 487 -21.50 -7.16 -11.84
C PRO A 487 -20.89 -5.88 -11.24
N HIS A 488 -21.65 -4.82 -11.15
CA HIS A 488 -21.18 -3.55 -10.60
C HIS A 488 -21.67 -3.30 -9.19
N ALA A 489 -22.99 -3.16 -8.99
CA ALA A 489 -23.59 -2.86 -7.70
C ALA A 489 -25.10 -3.19 -7.69
N SER A 490 -25.61 -3.48 -6.52
CA SER A 490 -27.02 -3.76 -6.32
C SER A 490 -27.48 -3.34 -4.92
N ASP A 491 -28.78 -3.14 -4.75
CA ASP A 491 -29.40 -2.93 -3.45
C ASP A 491 -29.67 -4.25 -2.70
N TYR A 492 -29.39 -5.40 -3.36
CA TYR A 492 -29.69 -6.72 -2.82
C TYR A 492 -28.42 -7.51 -2.52
N LYS A 493 -28.48 -8.34 -1.46
CA LYS A 493 -27.37 -9.16 -0.99
C LYS A 493 -26.83 -10.06 -2.10
N GLY A 494 -25.51 -10.19 -2.15
CA GLY A 494 -24.83 -10.99 -3.18
C GLY A 494 -24.84 -10.32 -4.56
N ILE A 495 -25.03 -9.00 -4.60
CA ILE A 495 -25.16 -8.23 -5.87
C ILE A 495 -26.19 -8.82 -6.80
N SER A 496 -27.31 -9.37 -6.29
CA SER A 496 -28.41 -9.84 -7.11
C SER A 496 -29.05 -8.69 -7.88
N SER A 497 -29.45 -8.91 -9.14
CA SER A 497 -30.06 -7.90 -9.99
C SER A 497 -31.42 -7.42 -9.46
N GLU A 498 -32.13 -8.31 -8.74
CA GLU A 498 -33.46 -8.06 -8.17
C GLU A 498 -33.59 -8.72 -6.77
N PRO A 499 -34.68 -8.41 -6.01
CA PRO A 499 -35.01 -9.14 -4.79
C PRO A 499 -35.08 -10.63 -5.07
N GLN A 500 -34.52 -11.46 -4.20
CA GLN A 500 -34.41 -12.89 -4.40
C GLN A 500 -35.75 -13.56 -4.81
N LYS A 501 -36.86 -13.12 -4.22
CA LYS A 501 -38.20 -13.63 -4.55
C LYS A 501 -38.52 -13.45 -6.02
N LEU A 502 -38.41 -12.21 -6.53
CA LEU A 502 -38.71 -11.89 -7.92
C LEU A 502 -37.74 -12.58 -8.88
N LEU A 503 -36.45 -12.57 -8.51
CA LEU A 503 -35.41 -13.21 -9.30
C LEU A 503 -35.68 -14.70 -9.52
N CYS A 504 -35.99 -15.43 -8.46
CA CYS A 504 -36.28 -16.88 -8.59
C CYS A 504 -37.60 -17.13 -9.33
N GLN A 505 -38.64 -16.31 -9.05
CA GLN A 505 -39.98 -16.48 -9.63
C GLN A 505 -40.01 -16.11 -11.13
N SER A 506 -39.04 -15.35 -11.65
CA SER A 506 -38.97 -15.03 -13.08
C SER A 506 -38.86 -16.28 -13.96
N CYS A 507 -38.27 -17.36 -13.43
CA CYS A 507 -38.17 -18.65 -14.12
C CYS A 507 -39.03 -19.74 -13.45
N HIS A 508 -39.27 -19.64 -12.15
CA HIS A 508 -40.05 -20.60 -11.36
C HIS A 508 -41.49 -20.11 -11.12
N SER A 509 -42.18 -19.66 -12.18
CA SER A 509 -43.54 -19.10 -12.09
C SER A 509 -44.60 -20.08 -11.62
N ASP A 510 -44.52 -21.35 -12.03
CA ASP A 510 -45.44 -22.40 -11.57
C ASP A 510 -45.40 -22.64 -10.05
N PHE A 511 -44.25 -22.31 -9.44
CA PHE A 511 -44.08 -22.35 -8.01
C PHE A 511 -44.90 -21.28 -7.32
N GLU A 512 -44.96 -20.07 -7.86
CA GLU A 512 -45.76 -18.97 -7.31
C GLU A 512 -47.26 -19.31 -7.36
N GLU A 513 -47.75 -19.87 -8.47
CA GLU A 513 -49.13 -20.25 -8.57
C GLU A 513 -49.55 -21.28 -7.51
N ARG A 514 -48.68 -22.28 -7.26
CA ARG A 514 -48.91 -23.26 -6.19
C ARG A 514 -48.89 -22.63 -4.80
N MET A 515 -48.01 -21.67 -4.58
CA MET A 515 -47.94 -20.94 -3.32
C MET A 515 -49.25 -20.12 -3.09
N LEU A 516 -49.73 -19.45 -4.10
CA LEU A 516 -50.96 -18.65 -4.02
C LEU A 516 -52.21 -19.48 -3.79
N ALA A 517 -52.27 -20.70 -4.36
CA ALA A 517 -53.35 -21.65 -4.20
C ALA A 517 -53.38 -22.34 -2.81
N SER A 518 -52.32 -22.26 -2.04
CA SER A 518 -52.18 -22.97 -0.76
C SER A 518 -52.64 -22.11 0.41
N SER A 519 -53.35 -22.71 1.39
CA SER A 519 -53.83 -22.04 2.60
C SER A 519 -52.77 -21.92 3.71
N SER A 520 -51.84 -22.86 3.76
CA SER A 520 -50.72 -22.89 4.72
C SER A 520 -49.42 -22.70 3.96
N ARG A 521 -48.62 -21.70 4.33
CA ARG A 521 -47.38 -21.35 3.63
C ARG A 521 -46.24 -21.24 4.64
N HIS A 522 -45.06 -21.74 4.26
CA HIS A 522 -43.86 -21.62 5.09
C HIS A 522 -43.33 -20.18 5.06
N GLN A 523 -43.12 -19.59 6.22
CA GLN A 523 -42.76 -18.16 6.32
C GLN A 523 -41.50 -17.77 5.49
N PRO A 524 -40.37 -18.51 5.56
CA PRO A 524 -39.19 -18.19 4.73
C PRO A 524 -39.50 -18.16 3.22
N VAL A 525 -40.38 -18.98 2.75
CA VAL A 525 -40.80 -19.05 1.35
C VAL A 525 -41.67 -17.84 1.00
N THR A 526 -42.58 -17.46 1.87
CA THR A 526 -43.41 -16.26 1.73
C THR A 526 -42.56 -15.02 1.65
N ASP A 527 -41.52 -14.95 2.46
CA ASP A 527 -40.55 -13.85 2.53
C ASP A 527 -39.52 -13.88 1.36
N GLY A 528 -39.56 -14.90 0.53
CA GLY A 528 -38.65 -15.07 -0.61
C GLY A 528 -37.23 -15.44 -0.24
N GLN A 529 -37.04 -16.09 0.93
CA GLN A 529 -35.73 -16.52 1.44
C GLN A 529 -35.32 -17.89 0.87
N CYS A 530 -35.36 -18.05 -0.45
CA CYS A 530 -35.12 -19.32 -1.13
C CYS A 530 -33.72 -19.90 -0.81
N SER A 531 -32.71 -19.05 -0.76
CA SER A 531 -31.32 -19.44 -0.46
C SER A 531 -31.09 -19.84 1.01
N SER A 532 -32.09 -19.73 1.89
CA SER A 532 -31.98 -20.26 3.24
C SER A 532 -32.03 -21.81 3.26
N CYS A 533 -32.57 -22.40 2.19
CA CYS A 533 -32.67 -23.85 2.04
C CYS A 533 -31.98 -24.40 0.80
N HIS A 534 -31.89 -23.59 -0.27
CA HIS A 534 -31.31 -23.97 -1.55
C HIS A 534 -30.02 -23.20 -1.83
N ASN A 535 -29.02 -23.87 -2.40
CA ASN A 535 -27.87 -23.23 -3.01
C ASN A 535 -28.18 -22.93 -4.48
N PRO A 536 -28.29 -21.66 -4.90
CA PRO A 536 -28.68 -21.32 -6.27
C PRO A 536 -27.61 -21.65 -7.33
N HIS A 537 -26.43 -22.05 -6.93
CA HIS A 537 -25.35 -22.42 -7.84
C HIS A 537 -25.26 -23.93 -8.03
N GLN A 538 -24.93 -24.68 -6.97
CA GLN A 538 -24.79 -26.13 -6.99
C GLN A 538 -24.88 -26.71 -5.59
N SER A 539 -25.24 -27.99 -5.50
CA SER A 539 -25.22 -28.75 -4.27
C SER A 539 -24.95 -30.22 -4.53
N LYS A 540 -24.36 -30.92 -3.56
CA LYS A 540 -24.24 -32.39 -3.57
C LYS A 540 -25.58 -33.11 -3.33
N LEU A 541 -26.58 -32.35 -2.90
CA LEU A 541 -27.91 -32.86 -2.57
C LEU A 541 -28.90 -32.54 -3.69
N GLY A 542 -29.85 -33.43 -3.90
CA GLY A 542 -30.94 -33.19 -4.82
C GLY A 542 -31.69 -31.88 -4.54
N ASN A 543 -32.30 -31.28 -5.56
CA ASN A 543 -33.03 -30.03 -5.45
C ASN A 543 -32.16 -28.88 -4.89
N LEU A 544 -30.84 -28.95 -5.05
CA LEU A 544 -29.89 -27.92 -4.61
C LEU A 544 -29.98 -27.60 -3.10
N LEU A 545 -30.29 -28.53 -2.25
CA LEU A 545 -30.44 -28.31 -0.81
C LEU A 545 -29.10 -28.05 -0.14
N LEU A 546 -29.12 -27.19 0.91
CA LEU A 546 -27.93 -26.81 1.71
C LEU A 546 -27.52 -27.92 2.69
N ALA A 547 -28.50 -28.73 3.17
CA ALA A 547 -28.29 -29.85 4.08
C ALA A 547 -29.29 -30.94 3.79
N ASP A 548 -28.99 -32.16 4.23
CA ASP A 548 -29.85 -33.31 4.03
C ASP A 548 -30.89 -33.47 5.15
N GLY A 549 -32.05 -34.00 4.79
CA GLY A 549 -33.10 -34.45 5.70
C GLY A 549 -33.44 -33.47 6.84
N PRO A 550 -33.50 -33.99 8.08
CA PRO A 550 -33.85 -33.19 9.24
C PRO A 550 -32.87 -32.01 9.54
N ASP A 551 -31.59 -32.14 9.20
CA ASP A 551 -30.58 -31.13 9.52
C ASP A 551 -30.90 -29.77 8.88
N LEU A 552 -31.48 -29.79 7.68
CA LEU A 552 -31.93 -28.59 6.99
C LEU A 552 -32.99 -27.84 7.80
N CYS A 553 -33.98 -28.57 8.28
CA CYS A 553 -35.11 -28.01 9.03
C CYS A 553 -34.67 -27.54 10.42
N LEU A 554 -33.90 -28.38 11.11
CA LEU A 554 -33.42 -28.16 12.48
C LEU A 554 -32.37 -27.02 12.60
N ALA A 555 -31.87 -26.51 11.50
CA ALA A 555 -31.05 -25.30 11.48
C ALA A 555 -31.83 -24.08 12.00
N CYS A 556 -33.15 -24.01 11.75
CA CYS A 556 -34.04 -22.93 12.20
C CYS A 556 -35.01 -23.39 13.30
N HIS A 557 -35.47 -24.63 13.26
CA HIS A 557 -36.38 -25.18 14.28
C HIS A 557 -35.61 -25.68 15.51
N THR A 558 -34.93 -24.76 16.21
CA THR A 558 -34.00 -25.05 17.33
C THR A 558 -34.70 -25.65 18.55
N ASP A 559 -35.94 -25.23 18.85
CA ASP A 559 -36.71 -25.77 19.96
C ASP A 559 -37.05 -27.23 19.71
N LEU A 560 -37.44 -27.58 18.48
CA LEU A 560 -37.67 -28.96 18.07
C LEU A 560 -36.37 -29.75 18.11
N LYS A 561 -35.27 -29.20 17.65
CA LYS A 561 -33.96 -29.85 17.75
C LYS A 561 -33.59 -30.22 19.16
N THR A 562 -33.79 -29.33 20.12
CA THR A 562 -33.53 -29.56 21.54
C THR A 562 -34.46 -30.67 22.07
N LYS A 563 -35.77 -30.61 21.72
CA LYS A 563 -36.75 -31.60 22.11
C LYS A 563 -36.41 -33.00 21.61
N LEU A 564 -36.00 -33.14 20.34
CA LEU A 564 -35.59 -34.42 19.75
C LEU A 564 -34.33 -35.02 20.42
N ALA A 565 -33.45 -34.14 20.94
CA ALA A 565 -32.25 -34.60 21.65
C ALA A 565 -32.53 -35.06 23.09
N GLU A 566 -33.55 -34.49 23.74
CA GLU A 566 -33.86 -34.75 25.16
C GLU A 566 -34.96 -35.79 25.39
N GLU A 567 -35.78 -36.03 24.38
CA GLU A 567 -36.96 -36.89 24.49
C GLU A 567 -36.90 -38.04 23.47
N LYS A 568 -37.74 -39.07 23.64
CA LYS A 568 -37.86 -40.15 22.67
C LYS A 568 -38.47 -39.60 21.39
N SER A 569 -37.69 -39.65 20.31
CA SER A 569 -38.13 -39.22 18.99
C SER A 569 -39.07 -40.22 18.34
N HIS A 570 -40.08 -39.73 17.64
CA HIS A 570 -40.92 -40.55 16.77
C HIS A 570 -40.12 -40.94 15.52
N SER A 571 -40.03 -42.20 15.20
CA SER A 571 -39.10 -42.76 14.20
C SER A 571 -39.12 -42.07 12.83
N PRO A 572 -40.24 -41.65 12.23
CA PRO A 572 -40.23 -40.87 10.98
C PRO A 572 -39.48 -39.53 11.05
N VAL A 573 -39.55 -38.85 12.22
CA VAL A 573 -38.96 -37.53 12.42
C VAL A 573 -37.43 -37.57 12.35
N GLU A 574 -36.83 -38.69 12.75
CA GLU A 574 -35.38 -38.89 12.69
C GLU A 574 -34.84 -39.01 11.27
N ARG A 575 -35.72 -39.31 10.32
CA ARG A 575 -35.30 -39.61 8.93
C ARG A 575 -35.72 -38.57 7.93
N ASP A 576 -36.95 -38.10 7.96
CA ASP A 576 -37.51 -37.25 6.94
C ASP A 576 -38.73 -36.46 7.43
N CYS A 577 -38.57 -35.13 7.58
CA CYS A 577 -39.67 -34.22 7.92
C CYS A 577 -40.70 -34.10 6.81
N GLN A 578 -40.30 -34.29 5.54
CA GLN A 578 -41.16 -34.13 4.38
C GLN A 578 -42.16 -35.27 4.21
N ARG A 579 -42.00 -36.36 4.94
CA ARG A 579 -42.96 -37.41 4.98
C ARG A 579 -44.33 -36.93 5.50
N CYS A 580 -44.32 -35.95 6.38
CA CYS A 580 -45.52 -35.38 6.97
C CYS A 580 -45.76 -33.92 6.59
N HIS A 581 -44.69 -33.20 6.22
CA HIS A 581 -44.78 -31.77 5.94
C HIS A 581 -44.37 -31.45 4.51
N GLN A 582 -45.09 -30.52 3.88
CA GLN A 582 -44.68 -29.87 2.64
C GLN A 582 -43.80 -28.67 2.96
N PRO A 583 -42.53 -28.62 2.49
CA PRO A 583 -41.60 -27.60 2.97
C PRO A 583 -41.91 -26.21 2.46
N HIS A 584 -42.68 -26.03 1.41
CA HIS A 584 -42.99 -24.76 0.82
C HIS A 584 -44.40 -24.26 1.18
N ALA A 585 -45.41 -25.02 0.85
CA ALA A 585 -46.82 -24.70 1.08
C ALA A 585 -47.68 -25.93 1.00
N ALA A 586 -48.82 -25.90 1.66
CA ALA A 586 -49.82 -26.97 1.66
C ALA A 586 -51.25 -26.41 1.75
N SER A 587 -52.22 -27.21 1.33
CA SER A 587 -53.64 -26.89 1.49
C SER A 587 -54.15 -27.19 2.92
N ILE A 588 -53.30 -27.74 3.77
CA ILE A 588 -53.62 -28.17 5.12
C ILE A 588 -52.75 -27.41 6.11
N ASP A 589 -53.34 -27.03 7.23
CA ASP A 589 -52.60 -26.29 8.29
C ASP A 589 -51.35 -27.04 8.76
N LYS A 590 -50.38 -26.27 9.24
CA LYS A 590 -49.09 -26.79 9.67
C LYS A 590 -48.28 -27.43 8.53
N LEU A 591 -48.57 -27.09 7.31
CA LEU A 591 -47.90 -27.61 6.11
C LEU A 591 -48.01 -29.15 5.98
N LEU A 592 -49.08 -29.76 6.46
CA LEU A 592 -49.27 -31.20 6.40
C LEU A 592 -49.53 -31.67 4.94
N THR A 593 -49.01 -32.85 4.61
CA THR A 593 -49.19 -33.49 3.30
C THR A 593 -50.60 -34.02 3.10
N LEU A 594 -51.20 -34.52 4.21
CA LEU A 594 -52.57 -35.06 4.25
C LEU A 594 -53.29 -34.54 5.52
N PRO A 595 -54.63 -34.62 5.57
CA PRO A 595 -55.37 -34.42 6.80
C PRO A 595 -54.88 -35.41 7.88
N LEU A 596 -54.98 -34.98 9.16
CA LEU A 596 -54.30 -35.63 10.29
C LEU A 596 -54.58 -37.14 10.40
N GLN A 597 -55.87 -37.55 10.28
CA GLN A 597 -56.24 -38.95 10.42
C GLN A 597 -55.69 -39.84 9.27
N PRO A 598 -55.89 -39.51 7.99
CA PRO A 598 -55.21 -40.19 6.89
C PRO A 598 -53.70 -40.21 7.02
N LEU A 599 -53.07 -39.10 7.43
CA LEU A 599 -51.63 -39.00 7.57
C LEU A 599 -51.08 -39.99 8.60
N CYS A 600 -51.69 -40.06 9.79
CA CYS A 600 -51.31 -41.05 10.79
C CYS A 600 -51.61 -42.47 10.35
N GLY A 601 -52.74 -42.67 9.66
CA GLY A 601 -53.18 -43.92 9.12
C GLY A 601 -52.29 -44.58 8.07
N GLU A 602 -51.40 -43.84 7.42
CA GLU A 602 -50.42 -44.41 6.48
C GLU A 602 -49.51 -45.45 7.15
N CYS A 603 -49.28 -45.32 8.47
CA CYS A 603 -48.44 -46.25 9.23
C CYS A 603 -49.09 -46.88 10.43
N HIS A 604 -50.16 -46.28 10.97
CA HIS A 604 -50.90 -46.79 12.13
C HIS A 604 -52.19 -47.37 11.70
N GLU A 605 -52.27 -48.71 11.74
CA GLU A 605 -53.46 -49.49 11.38
C GLU A 605 -54.57 -49.28 12.44
N ALA A 606 -55.51 -48.42 12.13
CA ALA A 606 -56.65 -48.16 13.04
C ALA A 606 -57.57 -49.32 13.33
N ASP A 607 -57.63 -50.28 12.42
CA ASP A 607 -58.45 -51.54 12.55
C ASP A 607 -57.72 -52.61 13.34
N ALA A 608 -56.43 -52.44 13.66
CA ALA A 608 -55.70 -53.44 14.45
C ALA A 608 -56.28 -53.55 15.86
N GLU A 609 -56.43 -54.77 16.33
CA GLU A 609 -57.04 -55.09 17.65
C GLU A 609 -56.30 -54.35 18.80
N SER A 610 -54.99 -54.19 18.66
CA SER A 610 -54.16 -53.45 19.63
C SER A 610 -54.50 -51.99 19.68
N PHE A 611 -54.75 -51.35 18.52
CA PHE A 611 -55.15 -49.96 18.42
C PHE A 611 -56.58 -49.80 19.01
N GLN A 612 -57.53 -50.65 18.63
CA GLN A 612 -58.90 -50.63 19.11
C GLN A 612 -58.98 -50.72 20.65
N ARG A 613 -58.26 -51.69 21.22
CA ARG A 613 -58.17 -51.81 22.69
C ARG A 613 -57.54 -50.57 23.37
N ALA A 614 -56.54 -49.97 22.74
CA ALA A 614 -55.86 -48.77 23.31
C ALA A 614 -56.78 -47.57 23.31
N HIS A 615 -57.68 -47.47 22.33
CA HIS A 615 -58.56 -46.33 22.13
C HIS A 615 -60.05 -46.64 22.40
N LEU A 616 -60.33 -47.65 23.18
CA LEU A 616 -61.69 -48.01 23.63
C LEU A 616 -62.70 -48.23 22.48
N SER A 617 -62.22 -48.74 21.35
CA SER A 617 -62.97 -48.91 20.11
C SER A 617 -63.65 -47.68 19.52
N ILE A 618 -63.17 -46.48 19.91
CA ILE A 618 -63.56 -45.20 19.28
C ILE A 618 -63.00 -45.16 17.85
N ALA A 619 -63.83 -44.78 16.88
CA ALA A 619 -63.39 -44.73 15.50
C ALA A 619 -62.29 -43.73 15.32
N ALA A 620 -61.19 -44.01 14.58
CA ALA A 620 -60.10 -43.15 14.35
C ALA A 620 -60.54 -41.85 13.67
N ALA A 621 -61.62 -41.89 12.86
CA ALA A 621 -62.15 -40.68 12.19
C ALA A 621 -62.71 -39.64 13.18
N ASP A 622 -63.13 -40.11 14.38
CA ASP A 622 -63.69 -39.20 15.41
C ASP A 622 -62.65 -38.73 16.41
N MET A 623 -61.36 -39.09 16.22
CA MET A 623 -60.27 -38.74 17.12
C MET A 623 -59.35 -37.71 16.51
N ASN A 624 -58.96 -36.68 17.30
CA ASN A 624 -57.82 -35.86 16.99
C ASN A 624 -56.60 -36.43 17.73
N CYS A 625 -55.75 -37.15 16.99
CA CYS A 625 -54.55 -37.83 17.53
C CYS A 625 -53.64 -36.88 18.32
N MET A 626 -53.49 -35.68 17.82
CA MET A 626 -52.62 -34.63 18.41
C MET A 626 -53.22 -34.03 19.68
N SER A 627 -54.43 -34.31 20.05
CA SER A 627 -54.97 -33.88 21.36
C SER A 627 -54.23 -34.55 22.52
N CYS A 628 -53.74 -35.77 22.30
CA CYS A 628 -53.11 -36.60 23.33
C CYS A 628 -51.64 -36.90 23.01
N HIS A 629 -51.32 -37.12 21.75
CA HIS A 629 -49.98 -37.48 21.31
C HIS A 629 -49.19 -36.29 20.76
N ASP A 630 -47.88 -36.32 20.99
CA ASP A 630 -46.94 -35.45 20.32
C ASP A 630 -46.31 -36.21 19.15
N PRO A 631 -46.51 -35.79 17.91
CA PRO A 631 -46.04 -36.52 16.73
C PRO A 631 -44.52 -36.42 16.52
N HIS A 632 -43.79 -35.56 17.24
CA HIS A 632 -42.38 -35.37 17.05
C HIS A 632 -41.55 -36.12 18.11
N ALA A 633 -41.77 -35.82 19.38
CA ALA A 633 -41.05 -36.46 20.48
C ALA A 633 -41.82 -36.37 21.80
N SER A 634 -41.58 -37.28 22.72
CA SER A 634 -42.15 -37.23 24.08
C SER A 634 -41.27 -38.03 25.06
N LYS A 635 -41.31 -37.65 26.32
CA LYS A 635 -40.72 -38.43 27.42
C LYS A 635 -41.51 -39.72 27.68
N ASP A 636 -42.77 -39.75 27.26
CA ASP A 636 -43.62 -40.93 27.35
C ASP A 636 -43.36 -41.90 26.19
N PRO A 637 -43.19 -43.20 26.45
CA PRO A 637 -42.88 -44.19 25.39
C PRO A 637 -43.96 -44.35 24.34
N LYS A 638 -45.19 -43.87 24.59
CA LYS A 638 -46.34 -43.86 23.66
C LYS A 638 -46.60 -42.45 23.10
N TYR A 639 -45.62 -41.52 23.27
CA TYR A 639 -45.68 -40.15 22.78
C TYR A 639 -46.82 -39.30 23.34
N PHE A 640 -47.28 -39.55 24.61
CA PHE A 640 -48.25 -38.67 25.23
C PHE A 640 -47.64 -37.28 25.50
N LYS A 641 -48.51 -36.28 25.43
CA LYS A 641 -48.14 -34.91 25.83
C LYS A 641 -47.87 -34.87 27.34
N PRO A 642 -46.99 -33.98 27.80
CA PRO A 642 -46.59 -33.88 29.21
C PRO A 642 -47.75 -33.50 30.14
N THR A 643 -48.77 -32.85 29.61
CA THR A 643 -49.98 -32.47 30.34
C THR A 643 -51.22 -33.12 29.71
N MET A 644 -51.82 -34.03 30.42
CA MET A 644 -53.10 -34.67 30.07
C MET A 644 -54.12 -34.40 31.20
N HIS A 645 -55.37 -34.24 30.83
CA HIS A 645 -56.45 -34.13 31.77
C HIS A 645 -56.55 -35.41 32.62
N ALA A 646 -56.58 -35.26 33.96
CA ALA A 646 -56.48 -36.40 34.87
C ALA A 646 -57.52 -37.52 34.62
N PRO A 647 -58.83 -37.30 34.43
CA PRO A 647 -59.79 -38.28 34.09
C PRO A 647 -59.46 -39.03 32.79
N PHE A 648 -58.92 -38.29 31.82
CA PHE A 648 -58.50 -38.87 30.53
C PHE A 648 -57.28 -39.77 30.71
N ALA A 649 -56.29 -39.32 31.45
CA ALA A 649 -55.09 -40.11 31.76
C ALA A 649 -55.47 -41.42 32.56
N ALA A 650 -56.47 -41.32 33.41
CA ALA A 650 -57.01 -42.48 34.19
C ALA A 650 -57.96 -43.33 33.38
N ARG A 651 -58.27 -42.96 32.13
CA ARG A 651 -59.29 -43.62 31.28
C ARG A 651 -60.70 -43.70 31.92
N SER A 652 -61.03 -42.74 32.79
CA SER A 652 -62.28 -42.54 33.43
C SER A 652 -63.27 -41.76 32.57
N CYS A 653 -63.66 -42.28 31.45
CA CYS A 653 -64.52 -41.59 30.47
C CYS A 653 -65.87 -41.20 31.03
N GLU A 654 -66.39 -42.04 31.90
CA GLU A 654 -67.63 -41.83 32.63
C GLU A 654 -67.65 -40.68 33.59
N ALA A 655 -66.49 -40.13 33.89
CA ALA A 655 -66.36 -38.87 34.66
C ALA A 655 -66.94 -37.64 33.93
N CYS A 656 -67.04 -37.71 32.59
CA CYS A 656 -67.55 -36.60 31.77
C CYS A 656 -68.61 -37.07 30.73
N HIS A 657 -68.60 -38.33 30.37
CA HIS A 657 -69.54 -38.92 29.39
C HIS A 657 -70.55 -39.82 30.05
N ILE A 658 -71.81 -39.74 29.67
CA ILE A 658 -72.85 -40.68 30.05
C ILE A 658 -72.67 -41.92 29.14
N VAL A 659 -72.38 -43.06 29.76
CA VAL A 659 -72.40 -44.37 29.03
C VAL A 659 -73.85 -44.81 28.90
N GLU A 660 -74.42 -44.62 27.74
CA GLU A 660 -75.70 -45.26 27.44
C GLU A 660 -75.49 -46.81 27.32
N ASN A 661 -75.90 -47.55 28.30
CA ASN A 661 -75.94 -49.01 28.22
C ASN A 661 -76.89 -49.35 27.06
N GLN A 662 -76.39 -49.86 25.97
CA GLN A 662 -77.18 -50.62 24.97
C GLN A 662 -77.54 -51.99 25.49
#